data_1c463aa09c6ef1db69fd9d13911eca83
#
_entry.id   1c463aa09c6ef1db69fd9d13911eca83
#
_cell.length_a   1.000
_cell.length_b   1.000
_cell.length_c   1.000
_cell.angle_alpha   90.00
_cell.angle_beta   90.00
_cell.angle_gamma   90.00
#
_symmetry.space_group_name_H-M   'P 1'
#
loop_
_entity.id
_entity.type
_entity.pdbx_description
1 polymer ?
#
loop_
_entity_poly.entity_id
_entity_poly.type
_entity_poly.pdbx_seq_one_letter_code
_entity_poly.pdbx_strand_id
1 'polypeptide(L)'
;MMFKYRRILALCLLVCTLLCAVGCTPADEPTSDDEPEATPVVPALSLTEEDGSVRYIVVRPELKGTDVTKNAAVAVRNGLAQALGVESKMVSMATDWEKDPTSAEVAARYEILVGEVNRPESQAAMAGLGETDYLICVEGNKIIITGGSETAVRAAAEAFMKDYLSDLSRITTNLRVTGECEAPIEGTHWVKTVYPTEDSVVADIMPFEMGYDVDPSGVSDSTGGIQKALNDCAAMGGGTVFLSVGQYRVTKTIVVPTFVTLRGDWQDPDLGNEYGTVIVADVTKNVGAILSLSTSSGARGLTFYYPHQNAENPVDLGWAIEYRRDGSQCANVMDITLLNAYNGVGFCQAPYQINANSNGWFRNIKGTALNIGFSIYNNAGACSYELMKFSPSYWLAAGEEYNAPDKATLEKYLRENATAIVLGDLEMPLIYKLEADGYKYGLYIADGQRWKFWGAGMAELNITNCEIAMYIEAHYVKRMSGIIRSTLEGSEGSIVVADTSPAATILVTDCELSHEPEGGSITFVINNDGDSEKSYVEYTGTPRATSGKLYVVTEAPYNCPMQPLNNNGNFGSKDATPAIQKALDDAGKAGGGVVYLPAGYYRIEGYLTVPAGVELRGAGSIPMAPGNLGGTILLIYAGEDPEDPATAQAAITVTGDGAGVRYLQFLHPNNPFENPNKPEQLVMYGYTIRLDAKNTYVMDCFFNNPCYGIDVTSKGDDHYIKRLGGTVAYTLIHVDACKRGWIESLHDINPTYWMQGNARYGMDVPWMDVNEDVGAFMGFQQKYCDLIVIEGTDTEYLLDILQFAGGNMVVVDDGATVIGWNLSVDQGGQSCVAVYDGLLIGMNVQRTIGGDGGTPVCKGSGEIIVYNEFHLLK
;
A
#
# COMPACT_ATOMS: atom_id res chain seq x y z
N MET A 1 -4.53 -33.34 -10.39
CA MET A 1 -5.82 -32.67 -10.31
C MET A 1 -6.63 -32.64 -11.63
N MET A 2 -6.04 -32.99 -12.75
CA MET A 2 -6.68 -33.01 -14.09
C MET A 2 -7.59 -34.21 -14.40
N PHE A 3 -7.69 -35.22 -13.51
CA PHE A 3 -8.49 -36.43 -13.77
C PHE A 3 -9.91 -36.44 -13.15
N LYS A 4 -10.26 -35.42 -12.33
CA LYS A 4 -11.61 -35.35 -11.70
C LYS A 4 -12.65 -34.59 -12.52
N TYR A 5 -12.23 -33.66 -13.40
CA TYR A 5 -13.18 -32.85 -14.17
C TYR A 5 -13.76 -33.53 -15.44
N ARG A 6 -13.11 -34.57 -15.96
CA ARG A 6 -13.63 -35.32 -17.12
C ARG A 6 -14.81 -36.26 -16.79
N ARG A 7 -15.04 -36.61 -15.54
CA ARG A 7 -16.18 -37.45 -15.14
C ARG A 7 -17.47 -36.67 -14.87
N ILE A 8 -17.40 -35.40 -14.57
CA ILE A 8 -18.57 -34.55 -14.30
C ILE A 8 -19.18 -34.05 -15.63
N LEU A 9 -18.36 -33.77 -16.64
CA LEU A 9 -18.87 -33.37 -17.97
C LEU A 9 -19.53 -34.53 -18.73
N ALA A 10 -19.08 -35.76 -18.52
CA ALA A 10 -19.69 -36.94 -19.13
C ALA A 10 -21.03 -37.33 -18.47
N LEU A 11 -21.25 -36.97 -17.23
CA LEU A 11 -22.51 -37.23 -16.52
C LEU A 11 -23.61 -36.22 -16.89
N CYS A 12 -23.25 -34.95 -17.16
CA CYS A 12 -24.22 -33.95 -17.62
C CYS A 12 -24.70 -34.19 -19.06
N LEU A 13 -23.84 -34.72 -19.94
CA LEU A 13 -24.23 -35.08 -21.32
C LEU A 13 -25.11 -36.33 -21.38
N LEU A 14 -24.97 -37.21 -20.41
CA LEU A 14 -25.80 -38.46 -20.37
C LEU A 14 -27.20 -38.23 -19.81
N VAL A 15 -27.39 -37.20 -18.99
CA VAL A 15 -28.72 -36.84 -18.44
C VAL A 15 -29.54 -36.04 -19.46
N CYS A 16 -28.94 -35.26 -20.33
CA CYS A 16 -29.64 -34.56 -21.38
C CYS A 16 -30.11 -35.48 -22.55
N THR A 17 -29.47 -36.63 -22.77
CA THR A 17 -29.86 -37.56 -23.83
C THR A 17 -30.92 -38.58 -23.36
N LEU A 18 -31.17 -38.73 -22.07
CA LEU A 18 -32.20 -39.63 -21.53
C LEU A 18 -33.58 -39.01 -21.31
N LEU A 19 -33.72 -37.72 -21.48
CA LEU A 19 -35.00 -36.99 -21.33
C LEU A 19 -35.73 -36.72 -22.68
N CYS A 20 -35.17 -37.15 -23.82
CA CYS A 20 -35.78 -36.98 -25.13
C CYS A 20 -36.38 -38.27 -25.75
N ALA A 21 -36.58 -39.33 -24.98
CA ALA A 21 -37.05 -40.60 -25.52
C ALA A 21 -38.24 -41.14 -24.75
N VAL A 22 -39.32 -40.36 -24.59
CA VAL A 22 -40.67 -40.94 -24.28
C VAL A 22 -41.74 -40.13 -25.02
N GLY A 23 -42.27 -40.74 -26.04
CA GLY A 23 -43.66 -40.54 -26.49
C GLY A 23 -43.92 -39.61 -27.68
N CYS A 24 -43.87 -40.16 -28.88
CA CYS A 24 -44.76 -39.67 -29.96
C CYS A 24 -45.40 -40.89 -30.66
N THR A 25 -46.67 -41.08 -30.47
CA THR A 25 -47.54 -41.81 -31.36
C THR A 25 -47.99 -40.90 -32.52
N PRO A 26 -48.13 -41.40 -33.75
CA PRO A 26 -48.52 -40.56 -34.87
C PRO A 26 -50.04 -40.38 -34.87
N ALA A 27 -50.50 -39.17 -35.00
CA ALA A 27 -51.84 -38.84 -35.36
C ALA A 27 -51.83 -37.88 -36.54
N ASP A 28 -52.76 -38.15 -37.46
CA ASP A 28 -53.07 -37.66 -38.77
C ASP A 28 -52.76 -36.15 -39.07
N GLU A 29 -52.28 -35.93 -40.30
CA GLU A 29 -52.24 -34.60 -40.95
C GLU A 29 -53.60 -33.96 -41.06
N PRO A 30 -53.71 -32.66 -40.82
CA PRO A 30 -54.56 -31.81 -41.60
C PRO A 30 -53.75 -30.77 -42.39
N THR A 31 -53.92 -30.81 -43.68
CA THR A 31 -53.54 -29.76 -44.62
C THR A 31 -54.22 -28.46 -44.23
N SER A 32 -53.44 -27.40 -43.92
CA SER A 32 -53.81 -26.03 -44.15
C SER A 32 -52.54 -25.20 -44.28
N ASP A 33 -52.35 -24.59 -45.40
CA ASP A 33 -51.43 -23.52 -45.73
C ASP A 33 -51.71 -22.32 -44.79
N ASP A 34 -51.03 -22.20 -43.70
CA ASP A 34 -50.85 -20.93 -42.98
C ASP A 34 -49.33 -20.67 -42.88
N GLU A 35 -48.84 -19.81 -43.76
CA GLU A 35 -47.55 -19.16 -43.60
C GLU A 35 -47.55 -18.46 -42.22
N PRO A 36 -46.45 -18.60 -41.40
CA PRO A 36 -46.36 -17.84 -40.17
C PRO A 36 -46.36 -16.36 -40.55
N GLU A 37 -47.34 -15.62 -40.08
CA GLU A 37 -47.39 -14.16 -40.16
C GLU A 37 -46.03 -13.60 -39.74
N ALA A 38 -45.33 -12.97 -40.70
CA ALA A 38 -44.07 -12.32 -40.44
C ALA A 38 -44.28 -11.27 -39.36
N THR A 39 -43.68 -11.45 -38.18
CA THR A 39 -43.65 -10.44 -37.12
C THR A 39 -43.25 -9.11 -37.76
N PRO A 40 -44.01 -8.04 -37.60
CA PRO A 40 -43.69 -6.76 -38.25
C PRO A 40 -42.31 -6.29 -37.78
N VAL A 41 -41.39 -6.15 -38.73
CA VAL A 41 -40.06 -5.63 -38.48
C VAL A 41 -40.19 -4.17 -38.07
N VAL A 42 -39.95 -3.90 -36.77
CA VAL A 42 -39.94 -2.52 -36.27
C VAL A 42 -38.72 -1.81 -36.86
N PRO A 43 -38.90 -0.68 -37.56
CA PRO A 43 -37.74 -0.01 -38.19
C PRO A 43 -36.78 0.58 -37.12
N ALA A 44 -35.48 0.49 -37.39
CA ALA A 44 -34.46 1.17 -36.60
C ALA A 44 -34.60 2.69 -36.72
N LEU A 45 -34.23 3.41 -35.66
CA LEU A 45 -34.19 4.87 -35.68
C LEU A 45 -33.05 5.36 -36.57
N SER A 46 -33.29 6.41 -37.37
CA SER A 46 -32.21 7.11 -38.06
C SER A 46 -31.53 8.09 -37.11
N LEU A 47 -30.28 7.81 -36.79
CA LEU A 47 -29.45 8.68 -35.89
C LEU A 47 -28.76 9.82 -36.68
N THR A 48 -28.83 9.80 -38.01
CA THR A 48 -28.26 10.80 -38.91
C THR A 48 -29.32 11.42 -39.81
N GLU A 49 -29.05 12.63 -40.28
CA GLU A 49 -29.83 13.29 -41.32
C GLU A 49 -29.46 12.74 -42.73
N GLU A 50 -30.19 13.14 -43.77
CA GLU A 50 -29.91 12.72 -45.15
C GLU A 50 -28.55 13.18 -45.68
N ASP A 51 -28.02 14.28 -45.10
CA ASP A 51 -26.69 14.81 -45.44
C ASP A 51 -25.55 14.14 -44.66
N GLY A 52 -25.86 13.17 -43.80
CA GLY A 52 -24.91 12.46 -42.94
C GLY A 52 -24.56 13.19 -41.62
N SER A 53 -25.14 14.36 -41.36
CA SER A 53 -24.94 15.02 -40.04
C SER A 53 -25.66 14.26 -38.92
N VAL A 54 -25.15 14.39 -37.70
CA VAL A 54 -25.72 13.72 -36.53
C VAL A 54 -27.03 14.40 -36.13
N ARG A 55 -28.11 13.62 -36.07
CA ARG A 55 -29.47 14.12 -35.79
C ARG A 55 -29.70 14.40 -34.30
N TYR A 56 -29.13 13.57 -33.41
CA TYR A 56 -29.42 13.58 -32.01
C TYR A 56 -28.41 14.44 -31.21
N ILE A 57 -28.94 15.19 -30.25
CA ILE A 57 -28.15 15.95 -29.26
C ILE A 57 -28.18 15.17 -27.94
N VAL A 58 -27.02 14.96 -27.29
CA VAL A 58 -26.96 14.38 -25.95
C VAL A 58 -27.28 15.47 -24.92
N VAL A 59 -28.27 15.23 -24.07
CA VAL A 59 -28.72 16.17 -23.02
C VAL A 59 -28.49 15.57 -21.66
N ARG A 60 -27.91 16.36 -20.78
CA ARG A 60 -27.63 16.02 -19.38
C ARG A 60 -28.22 17.03 -18.40
N PRO A 61 -28.48 16.66 -17.14
CA PRO A 61 -28.91 17.58 -16.09
C PRO A 61 -27.89 18.72 -15.90
N GLU A 62 -28.38 19.94 -15.68
CA GLU A 62 -27.57 21.10 -15.30
C GLU A 62 -27.44 21.23 -13.78
N LEU A 63 -28.59 21.28 -13.07
CA LEU A 63 -28.65 21.54 -11.64
C LEU A 63 -28.65 20.29 -10.76
N LYS A 64 -29.21 19.19 -11.28
CA LYS A 64 -29.31 17.91 -10.57
C LYS A 64 -28.24 16.89 -10.99
N GLY A 65 -27.43 17.25 -11.97
CA GLY A 65 -26.40 16.37 -12.48
C GLY A 65 -25.14 16.38 -11.61
N THR A 66 -24.76 15.23 -11.14
CA THR A 66 -23.43 15.01 -10.56
C THR A 66 -22.41 14.78 -11.64
N ASP A 67 -21.16 14.67 -11.24
CA ASP A 67 -20.09 14.33 -12.17
C ASP A 67 -20.27 12.91 -12.74
N VAL A 68 -20.88 11.96 -12.02
CA VAL A 68 -21.21 10.62 -12.52
C VAL A 68 -22.16 10.68 -13.73
N THR A 69 -23.29 11.36 -13.57
CA THR A 69 -24.27 11.55 -14.67
C THR A 69 -23.69 12.33 -15.84
N LYS A 70 -22.89 13.36 -15.56
CA LYS A 70 -22.20 14.14 -16.59
C LYS A 70 -21.24 13.29 -17.42
N ASN A 71 -20.47 12.41 -16.77
CA ASN A 71 -19.52 11.55 -17.46
C ASN A 71 -20.22 10.42 -18.22
N ALA A 72 -21.32 9.90 -17.68
CA ALA A 72 -22.18 8.98 -18.42
C ALA A 72 -22.68 9.62 -19.75
N ALA A 73 -23.11 10.88 -19.71
CA ALA A 73 -23.51 11.61 -20.91
C ALA A 73 -22.36 11.85 -21.89
N VAL A 74 -21.16 12.17 -21.38
CA VAL A 74 -19.93 12.32 -22.20
C VAL A 74 -19.55 10.99 -22.85
N ALA A 75 -19.63 9.89 -22.11
CA ALA A 75 -19.35 8.55 -22.63
C ALA A 75 -20.31 8.16 -23.74
N VAL A 76 -21.61 8.38 -23.53
CA VAL A 76 -22.66 8.15 -24.57
C VAL A 76 -22.40 9.00 -25.82
N ARG A 77 -22.04 10.28 -25.65
CA ARG A 77 -21.66 11.14 -26.79
C ARG A 77 -20.47 10.58 -27.57
N ASN A 78 -19.42 10.20 -26.87
CA ASN A 78 -18.21 9.67 -27.51
C ASN A 78 -18.48 8.31 -28.17
N GLY A 79 -19.21 7.41 -27.50
CA GLY A 79 -19.63 6.13 -28.05
C GLY A 79 -20.50 6.29 -29.30
N LEU A 80 -21.45 7.26 -29.32
CA LEU A 80 -22.26 7.58 -30.49
C LEU A 80 -21.37 8.08 -31.64
N ALA A 81 -20.43 8.97 -31.37
CA ALA A 81 -19.50 9.46 -32.38
C ALA A 81 -18.68 8.31 -33.02
N GLN A 82 -18.19 7.41 -32.20
CA GLN A 82 -17.47 6.22 -32.66
C GLN A 82 -18.35 5.29 -33.50
N ALA A 83 -19.57 5.01 -33.05
CA ALA A 83 -20.50 4.16 -33.75
C ALA A 83 -20.92 4.71 -35.13
N LEU A 84 -20.98 6.05 -35.24
CA LEU A 84 -21.28 6.76 -36.51
C LEU A 84 -20.05 7.05 -37.36
N GLY A 85 -18.83 6.76 -36.88
CA GLY A 85 -17.58 7.01 -37.58
C GLY A 85 -17.25 8.51 -37.74
N VAL A 86 -17.67 9.36 -36.79
CA VAL A 86 -17.44 10.81 -36.80
C VAL A 86 -16.61 11.26 -35.61
N GLU A 87 -16.00 12.45 -35.68
CA GLU A 87 -15.29 13.02 -34.50
C GLU A 87 -16.29 13.38 -33.38
N SER A 88 -15.92 13.18 -32.13
CA SER A 88 -16.78 13.44 -30.95
C SER A 88 -17.34 14.88 -30.93
N LYS A 89 -16.60 15.87 -31.45
CA LYS A 89 -17.08 17.26 -31.55
C LYS A 89 -18.26 17.46 -32.50
N MET A 90 -18.52 16.48 -33.40
CA MET A 90 -19.66 16.52 -34.33
C MET A 90 -20.97 16.05 -33.66
N VAL A 91 -20.88 15.42 -32.51
CA VAL A 91 -22.06 15.09 -31.69
C VAL A 91 -22.26 16.20 -30.66
N SER A 92 -23.33 16.95 -30.83
CA SER A 92 -23.67 18.05 -29.92
C SER A 92 -24.07 17.53 -28.55
N MET A 93 -23.66 18.24 -27.48
CA MET A 93 -24.10 17.99 -26.13
C MET A 93 -24.59 19.29 -25.49
N ALA A 94 -25.70 19.22 -24.76
CA ALA A 94 -26.32 20.36 -24.07
C ALA A 94 -26.68 20.03 -22.61
N THR A 95 -26.93 21.07 -21.83
CA THR A 95 -27.62 20.93 -20.54
C THR A 95 -29.11 20.93 -20.73
N ASP A 96 -29.86 20.50 -19.73
CA ASP A 96 -31.31 20.38 -19.76
C ASP A 96 -32.04 21.70 -19.49
N TRP A 97 -31.31 22.81 -19.37
CA TRP A 97 -31.93 24.10 -19.12
C TRP A 97 -32.86 24.49 -20.24
N GLU A 98 -34.11 24.72 -19.94
CA GLU A 98 -35.14 25.19 -20.83
C GLU A 98 -36.13 26.11 -20.12
N LYS A 99 -36.58 27.13 -20.81
CA LYS A 99 -37.60 28.05 -20.27
C LYS A 99 -38.96 27.37 -20.14
N ASP A 100 -39.33 26.54 -21.09
CA ASP A 100 -40.55 25.73 -21.12
C ASP A 100 -40.23 24.33 -21.67
N PRO A 101 -39.87 23.37 -20.79
CA PRO A 101 -39.51 22.02 -21.21
C PRO A 101 -40.68 21.22 -21.82
N THR A 102 -41.93 21.71 -21.67
CA THR A 102 -43.13 21.08 -22.16
C THR A 102 -43.59 21.64 -23.52
N SER A 103 -42.88 22.61 -24.09
CA SER A 103 -43.22 23.24 -25.36
C SER A 103 -43.16 22.23 -26.52
N ALA A 104 -44.03 22.44 -27.51
CA ALA A 104 -44.04 21.62 -28.72
C ALA A 104 -42.71 21.66 -29.51
N GLU A 105 -41.94 22.75 -29.38
CA GLU A 105 -40.61 22.88 -29.95
C GLU A 105 -39.65 21.91 -29.30
N VAL A 106 -39.58 21.85 -27.95
CA VAL A 106 -38.72 20.94 -27.22
C VAL A 106 -39.13 19.49 -27.42
N ALA A 107 -40.43 19.19 -27.45
CA ALA A 107 -40.94 17.85 -27.73
C ALA A 107 -40.53 17.33 -29.10
N ALA A 108 -40.41 18.23 -30.09
CA ALA A 108 -40.02 17.87 -31.47
C ALA A 108 -38.53 17.61 -31.69
N ARG A 109 -37.64 18.00 -30.73
CA ARG A 109 -36.18 17.81 -30.84
C ARG A 109 -35.80 16.34 -30.74
N TYR A 110 -34.76 15.95 -31.47
CA TYR A 110 -34.13 14.64 -31.36
C TYR A 110 -33.05 14.69 -30.25
N GLU A 111 -33.30 14.05 -29.11
CA GLU A 111 -32.44 14.14 -27.96
C GLU A 111 -32.16 12.75 -27.35
N ILE A 112 -30.92 12.53 -26.91
CA ILE A 112 -30.53 11.41 -26.03
C ILE A 112 -30.43 11.96 -24.62
N LEU A 113 -31.39 11.62 -23.76
CA LEU A 113 -31.56 12.12 -22.43
C LEU A 113 -30.83 11.19 -21.45
N VAL A 114 -29.77 11.68 -20.77
CA VAL A 114 -28.96 10.87 -19.83
C VAL A 114 -29.18 11.35 -18.42
N GLY A 115 -29.76 10.48 -17.57
CA GLY A 115 -30.10 10.77 -16.18
C GLY A 115 -31.41 11.51 -15.98
N GLU A 116 -31.59 12.19 -14.83
CA GLU A 116 -32.79 12.98 -14.48
C GLU A 116 -32.79 14.32 -15.23
N VAL A 117 -33.16 14.28 -16.51
CA VAL A 117 -33.17 15.45 -17.38
C VAL A 117 -34.53 16.18 -17.26
N ASN A 118 -34.52 17.52 -17.31
CA ASN A 118 -35.71 18.35 -17.26
C ASN A 118 -36.49 18.25 -18.58
N ARG A 119 -37.04 17.04 -18.80
CA ARG A 119 -37.95 16.69 -19.93
C ARG A 119 -39.05 15.80 -19.38
N PRO A 120 -40.33 15.99 -19.80
CA PRO A 120 -41.45 15.15 -19.35
C PRO A 120 -41.19 13.66 -19.54
N GLU A 121 -40.56 13.28 -20.67
CA GLU A 121 -40.29 11.90 -21.04
C GLU A 121 -39.28 11.27 -20.09
N SER A 122 -38.20 11.99 -19.70
CA SER A 122 -37.22 11.53 -18.72
C SER A 122 -37.85 11.36 -17.34
N GLN A 123 -38.67 12.33 -16.91
CA GLN A 123 -39.34 12.28 -15.60
C GLN A 123 -40.35 11.12 -15.52
N ALA A 124 -41.08 10.88 -16.61
CA ALA A 124 -41.97 9.74 -16.69
C ALA A 124 -41.26 8.39 -16.68
N ALA A 125 -40.12 8.32 -17.35
CA ALA A 125 -39.28 7.12 -17.43
C ALA A 125 -38.68 6.75 -16.05
N MET A 126 -38.33 7.73 -15.24
CA MET A 126 -37.79 7.52 -13.89
C MET A 126 -38.84 7.12 -12.86
N ALA A 127 -40.12 7.41 -13.12
CA ALA A 127 -41.18 7.16 -12.17
C ALA A 127 -41.30 5.67 -11.81
N GLY A 128 -41.00 5.32 -10.57
CA GLY A 128 -41.13 3.96 -10.07
C GLY A 128 -39.86 3.09 -10.21
N LEU A 129 -38.72 3.64 -10.67
CA LEU A 129 -37.44 2.93 -10.63
C LEU A 129 -36.93 2.86 -9.19
N GLY A 130 -36.52 1.68 -8.75
CA GLY A 130 -35.75 1.47 -7.51
C GLY A 130 -34.32 1.95 -7.65
N GLU A 131 -33.60 2.03 -6.56
CA GLU A 131 -32.22 2.54 -6.50
C GLU A 131 -31.24 1.80 -7.43
N THR A 132 -31.48 0.50 -7.65
CA THR A 132 -30.66 -0.34 -8.53
C THR A 132 -31.21 -0.45 -9.96
N ASP A 133 -32.45 0.01 -10.20
CA ASP A 133 -33.10 -0.16 -11.49
C ASP A 133 -32.64 0.88 -12.51
N TYR A 134 -32.38 0.43 -13.73
CA TYR A 134 -32.17 1.32 -14.85
C TYR A 134 -33.13 1.04 -16.02
N LEU A 135 -33.32 2.06 -16.87
CA LEU A 135 -34.19 2.01 -18.03
C LEU A 135 -33.49 2.64 -19.25
N ILE A 136 -33.54 1.92 -20.37
CA ILE A 136 -33.18 2.43 -21.69
C ILE A 136 -34.48 2.33 -22.53
N CYS A 137 -34.99 3.46 -23.01
CA CYS A 137 -36.18 3.42 -23.84
C CYS A 137 -36.21 4.54 -24.91
N VAL A 138 -37.07 4.38 -25.87
CA VAL A 138 -37.39 5.39 -26.88
C VAL A 138 -38.84 5.86 -26.70
N GLU A 139 -39.02 7.17 -26.53
CA GLU A 139 -40.33 7.83 -26.44
C GLU A 139 -40.36 8.98 -27.47
N GLY A 140 -41.09 8.76 -28.58
CA GLY A 140 -41.09 9.70 -29.69
C GLY A 140 -39.73 9.97 -30.30
N ASN A 141 -39.25 11.21 -30.19
CA ASN A 141 -37.92 11.62 -30.68
C ASN A 141 -36.86 11.59 -29.60
N LYS A 142 -37.14 10.97 -28.45
CA LYS A 142 -36.20 10.90 -27.31
C LYS A 142 -35.70 9.49 -27.14
N ILE A 143 -34.41 9.33 -27.01
CA ILE A 143 -33.76 8.12 -26.47
C ILE A 143 -33.45 8.45 -25.03
N ILE A 144 -33.97 7.67 -24.09
CA ILE A 144 -33.83 7.93 -22.63
C ILE A 144 -32.96 6.85 -22.03
N ILE A 145 -31.94 7.28 -21.33
CA ILE A 145 -30.94 6.45 -20.61
C ILE A 145 -30.94 6.94 -19.16
N THR A 146 -31.62 6.22 -18.27
CA THR A 146 -31.86 6.71 -16.91
C THR A 146 -31.86 5.58 -15.88
N GLY A 147 -31.86 5.90 -14.59
CA GLY A 147 -31.88 4.95 -13.48
C GLY A 147 -32.34 5.61 -12.19
N GLY A 148 -32.69 4.80 -11.19
CA GLY A 148 -33.15 5.26 -9.89
C GLY A 148 -32.04 5.83 -8.99
N SER A 149 -30.77 5.61 -9.35
CA SER A 149 -29.57 6.20 -8.75
C SER A 149 -28.57 6.59 -9.83
N GLU A 150 -27.53 7.32 -9.46
CA GLU A 150 -26.44 7.67 -10.37
C GLU A 150 -25.65 6.45 -10.86
N THR A 151 -25.47 5.46 -9.99
CA THR A 151 -24.88 4.18 -10.35
C THR A 151 -25.73 3.46 -11.38
N ALA A 152 -27.04 3.49 -11.21
CA ALA A 152 -27.98 2.92 -12.18
C ALA A 152 -28.00 3.70 -13.52
N VAL A 153 -27.85 5.03 -13.50
CA VAL A 153 -27.70 5.84 -14.73
C VAL A 153 -26.42 5.47 -15.46
N ARG A 154 -25.31 5.28 -14.73
CA ARG A 154 -24.04 4.83 -15.33
C ARG A 154 -24.20 3.45 -15.96
N ALA A 155 -24.79 2.50 -15.23
CA ALA A 155 -25.04 1.15 -15.76
C ALA A 155 -25.92 1.17 -17.02
N ALA A 156 -26.94 2.03 -17.05
CA ALA A 156 -27.75 2.24 -18.23
C ALA A 156 -26.93 2.74 -19.44
N ALA A 157 -26.04 3.71 -19.21
CA ALA A 157 -25.18 4.26 -20.25
C ALA A 157 -24.18 3.21 -20.78
N GLU A 158 -23.59 2.41 -19.90
CA GLU A 158 -22.69 1.30 -20.26
C GLU A 158 -23.42 0.23 -21.08
N ALA A 159 -24.60 -0.18 -20.64
CA ALA A 159 -25.46 -1.12 -21.38
C ALA A 159 -25.85 -0.56 -22.73
N PHE A 160 -26.21 0.73 -22.81
CA PHE A 160 -26.55 1.38 -24.06
C PHE A 160 -25.38 1.37 -25.07
N MET A 161 -24.20 1.73 -24.60
CA MET A 161 -22.98 1.72 -25.43
C MET A 161 -22.65 0.31 -25.91
N LYS A 162 -22.64 -0.67 -25.01
CA LYS A 162 -22.29 -2.06 -25.31
C LYS A 162 -23.28 -2.74 -26.23
N ASP A 163 -24.56 -2.63 -25.95
CA ASP A 163 -25.59 -3.45 -26.57
C ASP A 163 -26.31 -2.77 -27.77
N TYR A 164 -26.24 -1.44 -27.86
CA TYR A 164 -26.96 -0.66 -28.85
C TYR A 164 -26.06 0.17 -29.76
N LEU A 165 -24.99 0.76 -29.25
CA LEU A 165 -24.04 1.48 -30.12
C LEU A 165 -23.11 0.53 -30.87
N SER A 166 -22.99 -0.72 -30.45
CA SER A 166 -22.29 -1.78 -31.19
C SER A 166 -23.10 -2.26 -32.43
N ASP A 167 -24.42 -2.12 -32.38
CA ASP A 167 -25.35 -2.44 -33.50
C ASP A 167 -26.54 -1.47 -33.49
N LEU A 168 -26.41 -0.40 -34.25
CA LEU A 168 -27.42 0.68 -34.33
C LEU A 168 -28.79 0.22 -34.81
N SER A 169 -28.88 -0.94 -35.48
CA SER A 169 -30.17 -1.51 -35.95
C SER A 169 -31.08 -1.93 -34.79
N ARG A 170 -30.54 -2.10 -33.61
CA ARG A 170 -31.25 -2.44 -32.35
C ARG A 170 -31.94 -1.25 -31.70
N ILE A 171 -31.61 -0.01 -32.10
CA ILE A 171 -32.26 1.20 -31.58
C ILE A 171 -33.53 1.43 -32.39
N THR A 172 -34.64 0.90 -31.90
CA THR A 172 -35.96 0.92 -32.61
C THR A 172 -36.97 1.82 -31.88
N THR A 173 -38.03 2.22 -32.56
CA THR A 173 -39.08 3.09 -31.99
C THR A 173 -39.83 2.49 -30.80
N ASN A 174 -39.75 1.18 -30.59
CA ASN A 174 -40.35 0.48 -29.48
C ASN A 174 -39.31 -0.03 -28.47
N LEU A 175 -38.05 0.45 -28.52
CA LEU A 175 -37.03 0.07 -27.58
C LEU A 175 -37.47 0.43 -26.17
N ARG A 176 -37.52 -0.56 -25.31
CA ARG A 176 -37.74 -0.41 -23.87
C ARG A 176 -37.10 -1.60 -23.14
N VAL A 177 -36.04 -1.33 -22.42
CA VAL A 177 -35.27 -2.35 -21.67
C VAL A 177 -35.00 -1.84 -20.25
N THR A 178 -35.39 -2.66 -19.30
CA THR A 178 -35.03 -2.46 -17.89
C THR A 178 -33.92 -3.43 -17.53
N GLY A 179 -33.05 -3.00 -16.62
CA GLY A 179 -32.05 -3.83 -15.99
C GLY A 179 -31.81 -3.40 -14.56
N GLU A 180 -31.00 -4.14 -13.88
CA GLU A 180 -30.59 -3.85 -12.51
C GLU A 180 -29.07 -3.72 -12.48
N CYS A 181 -28.54 -2.78 -11.68
CA CYS A 181 -27.13 -2.72 -11.32
C CYS A 181 -26.94 -3.25 -9.91
N GLU A 182 -25.72 -3.54 -9.53
CA GLU A 182 -25.43 -3.82 -8.13
C GLU A 182 -25.69 -2.57 -7.29
N ALA A 183 -26.21 -2.75 -6.08
CA ALA A 183 -26.43 -1.65 -5.14
C ALA A 183 -25.09 -0.96 -4.86
N PRO A 184 -25.06 0.38 -4.75
CA PRO A 184 -23.86 1.09 -4.34
C PRO A 184 -23.29 0.52 -3.04
N ILE A 185 -21.98 0.35 -3.00
CA ILE A 185 -21.30 -0.02 -1.76
C ILE A 185 -21.21 1.23 -0.90
N GLU A 186 -21.76 1.17 0.30
CA GLU A 186 -21.66 2.23 1.29
C GLU A 186 -20.80 1.80 2.48
N GLY A 187 -20.04 2.75 3.03
CA GLY A 187 -19.22 2.55 4.22
C GLY A 187 -17.97 1.69 4.00
N THR A 188 -17.34 1.30 5.09
CA THR A 188 -16.12 0.50 5.08
C THR A 188 -16.38 -0.93 4.67
N HIS A 189 -15.57 -1.47 3.74
CA HIS A 189 -15.80 -2.77 3.15
C HIS A 189 -14.58 -3.69 3.20
N TRP A 190 -14.84 -4.97 3.41
CA TRP A 190 -13.89 -6.03 3.09
C TRP A 190 -13.79 -6.18 1.58
N VAL A 191 -12.59 -5.97 1.04
CA VAL A 191 -12.37 -6.07 -0.40
C VAL A 191 -12.08 -7.51 -0.77
N LYS A 192 -12.87 -8.05 -1.68
CA LYS A 192 -12.56 -9.29 -2.37
C LYS A 192 -11.67 -8.97 -3.57
N THR A 193 -10.36 -9.17 -3.42
CA THR A 193 -9.40 -8.96 -4.49
C THR A 193 -9.51 -10.04 -5.56
N VAL A 194 -9.27 -9.67 -6.82
CA VAL A 194 -9.14 -10.61 -7.94
C VAL A 194 -7.80 -11.33 -7.86
N TYR A 195 -6.74 -10.59 -7.52
CA TYR A 195 -5.40 -11.15 -7.36
C TYR A 195 -5.08 -11.42 -5.89
N PRO A 196 -4.31 -12.48 -5.60
CA PRO A 196 -3.89 -12.78 -4.23
C PRO A 196 -3.10 -11.63 -3.60
N THR A 197 -3.36 -11.34 -2.35
CA THR A 197 -2.61 -10.36 -1.55
C THR A 197 -2.14 -11.00 -0.25
N GLU A 198 -1.01 -10.51 0.27
CA GLU A 198 -0.41 -11.01 1.51
C GLU A 198 -1.23 -10.66 2.77
N ASP A 199 -2.16 -9.72 2.66
CA ASP A 199 -2.95 -9.27 3.79
C ASP A 199 -4.45 -9.17 3.47
N SER A 200 -5.25 -9.00 4.51
CA SER A 200 -6.64 -8.62 4.39
C SER A 200 -6.77 -7.20 3.88
N VAL A 201 -7.65 -6.96 2.93
CA VAL A 201 -7.89 -5.62 2.38
C VAL A 201 -9.22 -5.09 2.90
N VAL A 202 -9.15 -3.96 3.59
CA VAL A 202 -10.31 -3.20 4.07
C VAL A 202 -10.25 -1.83 3.42
N ALA A 203 -11.30 -1.44 2.73
CA ALA A 203 -11.42 -0.14 2.07
C ALA A 203 -12.40 0.76 2.84
N ASP A 204 -11.97 1.97 3.15
CA ASP A 204 -12.84 3.01 3.70
C ASP A 204 -13.63 3.70 2.59
N ILE A 205 -13.02 3.84 1.42
CA ILE A 205 -13.66 4.35 0.21
C ILE A 205 -13.30 3.46 -0.98
N MET A 206 -14.32 3.02 -1.72
CA MET A 206 -14.22 2.38 -3.03
C MET A 206 -14.82 3.35 -4.07
N PRO A 207 -14.00 4.16 -4.76
CA PRO A 207 -14.52 5.30 -5.50
C PRO A 207 -15.52 4.93 -6.59
N PHE A 208 -15.27 3.88 -7.35
CA PHE A 208 -16.17 3.45 -8.41
C PHE A 208 -17.49 2.93 -7.84
N GLU A 209 -17.43 2.05 -6.88
CA GLU A 209 -18.57 1.37 -6.27
C GLU A 209 -19.43 2.35 -5.44
N MET A 210 -18.80 3.34 -4.82
CA MET A 210 -19.47 4.38 -4.02
C MET A 210 -19.91 5.60 -4.87
N GLY A 211 -19.81 5.53 -6.20
CA GLY A 211 -20.37 6.54 -7.10
C GLY A 211 -19.54 7.81 -7.26
N TYR A 212 -18.24 7.78 -6.93
CA TYR A 212 -17.34 8.87 -7.32
C TYR A 212 -17.13 8.89 -8.83
N ASP A 213 -16.75 10.05 -9.35
CA ASP A 213 -16.48 10.26 -10.76
C ASP A 213 -15.16 9.61 -11.18
N VAL A 214 -15.16 8.30 -11.27
CA VAL A 214 -14.04 7.46 -11.72
C VAL A 214 -14.53 6.45 -12.76
N ASP A 215 -13.66 6.13 -13.71
CA ASP A 215 -13.99 5.24 -14.82
C ASP A 215 -12.90 4.16 -14.95
N PRO A 216 -13.19 2.92 -14.52
CA PRO A 216 -12.26 1.81 -14.61
C PRO A 216 -12.06 1.28 -16.04
N SER A 217 -12.78 1.81 -17.04
CA SER A 217 -12.56 1.48 -18.46
C SER A 217 -11.42 2.31 -19.09
N GLY A 218 -10.94 3.35 -18.42
CA GLY A 218 -9.89 4.25 -18.91
C GLY A 218 -10.33 5.25 -19.98
N VAL A 219 -11.61 5.30 -20.35
CA VAL A 219 -12.14 6.23 -21.37
C VAL A 219 -12.23 7.65 -20.83
N SER A 220 -12.81 7.81 -19.64
CA SER A 220 -13.00 9.12 -19.01
C SER A 220 -11.85 9.45 -18.04
N ASP A 221 -11.61 10.76 -17.80
CA ASP A 221 -10.60 11.22 -16.87
C ASP A 221 -11.05 11.01 -15.41
N SER A 222 -10.41 10.11 -14.70
CA SER A 222 -10.68 9.76 -13.30
C SER A 222 -9.94 10.63 -12.27
N THR A 223 -9.11 11.58 -12.71
CA THR A 223 -8.24 12.39 -11.82
C THR A 223 -9.03 13.08 -10.72
N GLY A 224 -10.15 13.72 -11.09
CA GLY A 224 -10.99 14.49 -10.15
C GLY A 224 -11.69 13.61 -9.12
N GLY A 225 -12.23 12.48 -9.57
CA GLY A 225 -12.94 11.52 -8.72
C GLY A 225 -12.02 10.83 -7.71
N ILE A 226 -10.83 10.40 -8.15
CA ILE A 226 -9.81 9.82 -7.26
C ILE A 226 -9.36 10.86 -6.23
N GLN A 227 -9.06 12.09 -6.66
CA GLN A 227 -8.64 13.16 -5.73
C GLN A 227 -9.72 13.48 -4.69
N LYS A 228 -10.99 13.51 -5.10
CA LYS A 228 -12.10 13.74 -4.17
C LYS A 228 -12.20 12.63 -3.14
N ALA A 229 -12.14 11.37 -3.56
CA ALA A 229 -12.17 10.22 -2.66
C ALA A 229 -11.03 10.25 -1.64
N LEU A 230 -9.82 10.59 -2.07
CA LEU A 230 -8.66 10.75 -1.19
C LEU A 230 -8.87 11.88 -0.16
N ASN A 231 -9.42 13.01 -0.57
CA ASN A 231 -9.72 14.13 0.32
C ASN A 231 -10.81 13.78 1.34
N ASP A 232 -11.85 13.07 0.91
CA ASP A 232 -12.94 12.63 1.79
C ASP A 232 -12.42 11.61 2.83
N CYS A 233 -11.54 10.69 2.42
CA CYS A 233 -10.86 9.75 3.33
C CYS A 233 -9.99 10.49 4.36
N ALA A 234 -9.23 11.49 3.92
CA ALA A 234 -8.44 12.33 4.84
C ALA A 234 -9.32 13.10 5.84
N ALA A 235 -10.49 13.58 5.40
CA ALA A 235 -11.46 14.27 6.27
C ALA A 235 -12.05 13.35 7.36
N MET A 236 -12.08 12.04 7.13
CA MET A 236 -12.43 11.03 8.13
C MET A 236 -11.30 10.72 9.12
N GLY A 237 -10.11 11.28 8.91
CA GLY A 237 -8.94 11.03 9.77
C GLY A 237 -7.92 10.05 9.17
N GLY A 238 -8.11 9.60 7.96
CA GLY A 238 -7.26 8.67 7.24
C GLY A 238 -7.94 7.34 6.95
N GLY A 239 -7.27 6.48 6.21
CA GLY A 239 -7.78 5.18 5.81
C GLY A 239 -7.28 4.74 4.44
N THR A 240 -8.00 3.82 3.82
CA THR A 240 -7.67 3.24 2.51
C THR A 240 -8.70 3.63 1.46
N VAL A 241 -8.23 4.25 0.38
CA VAL A 241 -9.01 4.43 -0.86
C VAL A 241 -8.59 3.31 -1.82
N PHE A 242 -9.53 2.44 -2.16
CA PHE A 242 -9.27 1.25 -2.97
C PHE A 242 -9.83 1.40 -4.39
N LEU A 243 -8.98 1.22 -5.37
CA LEU A 243 -9.37 1.13 -6.78
C LEU A 243 -9.45 -0.34 -7.20
N SER A 244 -10.61 -0.79 -7.62
CA SER A 244 -10.81 -2.13 -8.18
C SER A 244 -9.99 -2.35 -9.46
N VAL A 245 -9.92 -3.60 -9.93
CA VAL A 245 -9.27 -3.92 -11.21
C VAL A 245 -9.85 -3.06 -12.34
N GLY A 246 -8.98 -2.44 -13.15
CA GLY A 246 -9.36 -1.60 -14.26
C GLY A 246 -8.27 -0.64 -14.69
N GLN A 247 -8.55 0.12 -15.74
CA GLN A 247 -7.68 1.18 -16.24
C GLN A 247 -8.25 2.55 -15.86
N TYR A 248 -7.49 3.32 -15.08
CA TYR A 248 -7.91 4.64 -14.61
C TYR A 248 -7.09 5.72 -15.30
N ARG A 249 -7.72 6.45 -16.20
CA ARG A 249 -7.08 7.54 -16.94
C ARG A 249 -6.85 8.74 -16.02
N VAL A 250 -5.61 9.19 -15.94
CA VAL A 250 -5.17 10.30 -15.11
C VAL A 250 -4.43 11.33 -15.96
N THR A 251 -4.89 12.58 -15.94
CA THR A 251 -4.37 13.65 -16.82
C THR A 251 -3.54 14.70 -16.11
N LYS A 252 -3.43 14.64 -14.79
CA LYS A 252 -2.63 15.55 -13.95
C LYS A 252 -2.33 14.92 -12.59
N THR A 253 -1.45 15.54 -11.83
CA THR A 253 -1.04 15.09 -10.50
C THR A 253 -2.22 14.88 -9.56
N ILE A 254 -2.24 13.73 -8.89
CA ILE A 254 -3.07 13.38 -7.74
C ILE A 254 -2.21 13.49 -6.48
N VAL A 255 -2.71 14.17 -5.45
CA VAL A 255 -2.06 14.29 -4.15
C VAL A 255 -2.70 13.27 -3.20
N VAL A 256 -1.88 12.37 -2.64
CA VAL A 256 -2.32 11.44 -1.59
C VAL A 256 -2.13 12.14 -0.24
N PRO A 257 -3.20 12.46 0.48
CA PRO A 257 -3.12 13.18 1.74
C PRO A 257 -2.47 12.37 2.86
N THR A 258 -2.05 13.08 3.91
CA THR A 258 -1.54 12.46 5.14
C THR A 258 -2.52 11.43 5.71
N PHE A 259 -2.00 10.28 6.15
CA PHE A 259 -2.73 9.11 6.69
C PHE A 259 -3.67 8.39 5.71
N VAL A 260 -3.58 8.70 4.43
CA VAL A 260 -4.36 8.00 3.40
C VAL A 260 -3.44 7.12 2.57
N THR A 261 -3.91 5.91 2.27
CA THR A 261 -3.29 5.00 1.32
C THR A 261 -4.17 4.88 0.08
N LEU A 262 -3.62 5.19 -1.10
CA LEU A 262 -4.22 4.80 -2.36
C LEU A 262 -3.80 3.38 -2.70
N ARG A 263 -4.75 2.47 -2.77
CA ARG A 263 -4.52 1.05 -3.01
C ARG A 263 -5.30 0.53 -4.20
N GLY A 264 -4.67 -0.34 -4.98
CA GLY A 264 -5.30 -1.08 -6.06
C GLY A 264 -5.34 -2.59 -5.80
N ASP A 265 -5.95 -3.32 -6.70
CA ASP A 265 -5.92 -4.77 -6.82
C ASP A 265 -4.84 -5.14 -7.83
N TRP A 266 -3.69 -5.59 -7.36
CA TRP A 266 -2.46 -5.70 -8.14
C TRP A 266 -2.09 -7.15 -8.42
N GLN A 267 -1.71 -7.41 -9.65
CA GLN A 267 -1.02 -8.64 -10.00
C GLN A 267 0.48 -8.39 -10.04
N ASP A 268 1.25 -9.24 -9.38
CA ASP A 268 2.70 -9.23 -9.50
C ASP A 268 3.09 -9.51 -10.97
N PRO A 269 3.83 -8.62 -11.65
CA PRO A 269 4.20 -8.79 -13.05
C PRO A 269 5.11 -9.99 -13.32
N ASP A 270 5.73 -10.57 -12.29
CA ASP A 270 6.47 -11.84 -12.43
C ASP A 270 5.52 -13.05 -12.48
N LEU A 271 4.25 -12.91 -12.13
CA LEU A 271 3.23 -13.96 -12.16
C LEU A 271 2.30 -13.89 -13.36
N GLY A 272 2.30 -12.77 -14.09
CA GLY A 272 1.45 -12.56 -15.27
C GLY A 272 1.37 -11.09 -15.68
N ASN A 273 0.72 -10.79 -16.77
CA ASN A 273 0.63 -9.45 -17.40
C ASN A 273 -0.80 -8.90 -17.48
N GLU A 274 -1.66 -9.26 -16.56
CA GLU A 274 -3.00 -8.65 -16.47
C GLU A 274 -2.99 -7.34 -15.66
N TYR A 275 -1.93 -7.08 -14.90
CA TYR A 275 -1.58 -5.84 -14.16
C TYR A 275 -2.60 -5.31 -13.16
N GLY A 276 -3.82 -5.82 -13.09
CA GLY A 276 -4.83 -5.44 -12.10
C GLY A 276 -5.30 -3.99 -12.23
N THR A 277 -5.01 -3.15 -11.22
CA THR A 277 -5.34 -1.72 -11.23
C THR A 277 -4.26 -0.92 -11.95
N VAL A 278 -4.59 -0.36 -13.10
CA VAL A 278 -3.65 0.39 -13.95
C VAL A 278 -3.98 1.89 -13.94
N ILE A 279 -3.02 2.70 -13.58
CA ILE A 279 -3.05 4.16 -13.74
C ILE A 279 -2.52 4.49 -15.13
N VAL A 280 -3.42 4.88 -16.02
CA VAL A 280 -3.08 5.33 -17.37
C VAL A 280 -2.74 6.82 -17.30
N ALA A 281 -1.43 7.12 -17.25
CA ALA A 281 -0.90 8.48 -17.14
C ALA A 281 -0.97 9.19 -18.52
N ASP A 282 -2.14 9.74 -18.85
CA ASP A 282 -2.40 10.43 -20.12
C ASP A 282 -1.89 11.88 -20.07
N VAL A 283 -0.58 12.03 -20.04
CA VAL A 283 0.12 13.31 -19.99
C VAL A 283 1.13 13.40 -21.14
N THR A 284 1.26 14.58 -21.76
CA THR A 284 2.14 14.81 -22.89
C THR A 284 3.33 15.72 -22.59
N LYS A 285 3.46 16.14 -21.34
CA LYS A 285 4.55 16.97 -20.81
C LYS A 285 4.80 16.63 -19.36
N ASN A 286 5.96 17.05 -18.84
CA ASN A 286 6.29 16.88 -17.43
C ASN A 286 5.26 17.60 -16.53
N VAL A 287 4.57 16.82 -15.70
CA VAL A 287 3.59 17.30 -14.71
C VAL A 287 4.15 17.27 -13.28
N GLY A 288 5.43 16.93 -13.16
CA GLY A 288 6.11 16.68 -11.91
C GLY A 288 5.94 15.23 -11.46
N ALA A 289 4.78 14.83 -11.02
CA ALA A 289 4.46 13.44 -10.70
C ALA A 289 2.99 13.12 -11.00
N ILE A 290 2.69 11.85 -11.24
CA ILE A 290 1.31 11.37 -11.32
C ILE A 290 0.73 11.23 -9.92
N LEU A 291 1.43 10.58 -8.99
CA LEU A 291 1.07 10.58 -7.57
C LEU A 291 2.10 11.38 -6.77
N SER A 292 1.62 12.33 -5.98
CA SER A 292 2.42 13.11 -5.02
C SER A 292 2.01 12.69 -3.60
N LEU A 293 2.92 12.05 -2.87
CA LEU A 293 2.66 11.56 -1.52
C LEU A 293 2.88 12.66 -0.48
N SER A 294 2.06 12.65 0.55
CA SER A 294 2.23 13.45 1.78
C SER A 294 2.86 12.61 2.90
N THR A 295 3.22 13.24 4.01
CA THR A 295 3.71 12.55 5.20
C THR A 295 2.75 11.44 5.65
N SER A 296 3.28 10.29 6.06
CA SER A 296 2.49 9.13 6.52
C SER A 296 1.38 8.73 5.54
N SER A 297 1.63 8.86 4.25
CA SER A 297 0.72 8.39 3.20
C SER A 297 1.34 7.24 2.42
N GLY A 298 0.53 6.57 1.60
CA GLY A 298 0.99 5.41 0.85
C GLY A 298 0.39 5.27 -0.53
N ALA A 299 1.15 4.59 -1.40
CA ALA A 299 0.69 4.06 -2.67
C ALA A 299 0.99 2.57 -2.73
N ARG A 300 -0.02 1.74 -2.97
CA ARG A 300 0.14 0.29 -2.96
C ARG A 300 -0.71 -0.41 -4.02
N GLY A 301 -0.14 -1.42 -4.65
CA GLY A 301 -0.88 -2.29 -5.55
C GLY A 301 -1.30 -1.63 -6.86
N LEU A 302 -0.44 -0.80 -7.45
CA LEU A 302 -0.75 0.00 -8.64
C LEU A 302 0.23 -0.28 -9.78
N THR A 303 -0.28 -0.33 -11.00
CA THR A 303 0.52 -0.37 -12.22
C THR A 303 0.44 0.98 -12.93
N PHE A 304 1.56 1.51 -13.41
CA PHE A 304 1.63 2.77 -14.15
C PHE A 304 1.97 2.51 -15.61
N TYR A 305 1.19 3.09 -16.50
CA TYR A 305 1.38 3.06 -17.94
C TYR A 305 1.27 4.46 -18.55
N TYR A 306 2.19 4.81 -19.44
CA TYR A 306 2.24 6.10 -20.14
C TYR A 306 2.00 5.90 -21.64
N PRO A 307 0.79 6.17 -22.16
CA PRO A 307 0.45 5.90 -23.54
C PRO A 307 1.22 6.76 -24.57
N HIS A 308 1.79 7.90 -24.13
CA HIS A 308 2.58 8.80 -24.98
C HIS A 308 4.09 8.56 -24.91
N GLN A 309 4.54 7.51 -24.21
CA GLN A 309 5.96 7.19 -24.11
C GLN A 309 6.43 6.37 -25.33
N ASN A 310 7.66 6.58 -25.73
CA ASN A 310 8.29 5.93 -26.88
C ASN A 310 9.76 5.60 -26.58
N ALA A 311 10.17 4.37 -26.82
CA ALA A 311 11.53 3.92 -26.56
C ALA A 311 12.59 4.51 -27.52
N GLU A 312 12.22 4.95 -28.74
CA GLU A 312 13.13 5.60 -29.69
C GLU A 312 13.47 7.03 -29.26
N ASN A 313 12.49 7.75 -28.69
CA ASN A 313 12.62 9.14 -28.25
C ASN A 313 11.87 9.34 -26.94
N PRO A 314 12.38 8.84 -25.83
CA PRO A 314 11.72 8.96 -24.54
C PRO A 314 11.52 10.41 -24.11
N VAL A 315 10.36 10.70 -23.54
CA VAL A 315 9.98 12.04 -23.09
C VAL A 315 9.96 12.07 -21.57
N ASP A 316 10.55 13.13 -21.00
CA ASP A 316 10.40 13.41 -19.57
C ASP A 316 8.97 13.84 -19.25
N LEU A 317 8.16 12.92 -18.72
CA LEU A 317 6.79 13.13 -18.28
C LEU A 317 6.67 13.35 -16.76
N GLY A 318 7.79 13.38 -16.04
CA GLY A 318 7.87 13.45 -14.59
C GLY A 318 8.00 12.09 -13.94
N TRP A 319 7.68 12.01 -12.65
CA TRP A 319 7.72 10.79 -11.83
C TRP A 319 6.38 10.05 -11.84
N ALA A 320 6.41 8.76 -11.75
CA ALA A 320 5.17 8.02 -11.48
C ALA A 320 4.68 8.30 -10.05
N ILE A 321 5.59 8.20 -9.08
CA ILE A 321 5.32 8.52 -7.68
C ILE A 321 6.44 9.43 -7.18
N GLU A 322 6.08 10.55 -6.54
CA GLU A 322 7.06 11.47 -5.97
C GLU A 322 6.65 11.94 -4.58
N TYR A 323 7.63 12.18 -3.77
CA TYR A 323 7.49 12.89 -2.51
C TYR A 323 8.30 14.19 -2.53
N ARG A 324 7.62 15.32 -2.42
CA ARG A 324 8.22 16.65 -2.67
C ARG A 324 8.47 17.52 -1.45
N ARG A 325 7.81 17.26 -0.32
CA ARG A 325 7.72 18.26 0.74
C ARG A 325 8.66 18.05 1.91
N ASP A 326 8.90 19.20 2.57
CA ASP A 326 9.67 19.36 3.79
C ASP A 326 9.17 18.44 4.92
N GLY A 327 10.04 17.60 5.48
CA GLY A 327 9.73 16.80 6.66
C GLY A 327 8.90 15.55 6.38
N SER A 328 9.17 14.87 5.28
CA SER A 328 8.53 13.60 4.96
C SER A 328 9.01 12.48 5.85
N GLN A 329 8.06 11.86 6.51
CA GLN A 329 8.32 10.68 7.31
C GLN A 329 7.28 9.62 7.01
N CYS A 330 7.65 8.35 7.15
CA CYS A 330 6.75 7.22 7.08
C CYS A 330 5.98 7.09 5.75
N ALA A 331 6.64 7.35 4.61
CA ALA A 331 6.04 7.07 3.31
C ALA A 331 6.07 5.56 3.02
N ASN A 332 4.99 5.04 2.43
CA ASN A 332 4.87 3.65 2.05
C ASN A 332 4.63 3.52 0.55
N VAL A 333 5.54 2.85 -0.16
CA VAL A 333 5.36 2.53 -1.58
C VAL A 333 5.62 1.04 -1.77
N MET A 334 4.57 0.28 -2.03
CA MET A 334 4.62 -1.16 -2.08
C MET A 334 3.81 -1.73 -3.24
N ASP A 335 4.28 -2.85 -3.80
CA ASP A 335 3.55 -3.59 -4.84
C ASP A 335 3.24 -2.69 -6.05
N ILE A 336 4.28 -2.10 -6.66
CA ILE A 336 4.18 -1.16 -7.78
C ILE A 336 4.78 -1.78 -9.04
N THR A 337 4.05 -1.65 -10.16
CA THR A 337 4.56 -1.97 -11.50
C THR A 337 4.69 -0.70 -12.33
N LEU A 338 5.84 -0.54 -12.96
CA LEU A 338 6.14 0.54 -13.90
C LEU A 338 6.32 -0.07 -15.30
N LEU A 339 5.39 0.11 -16.21
CA LEU A 339 5.54 -0.48 -17.55
C LEU A 339 6.54 0.30 -18.40
N ASN A 340 6.41 1.65 -18.42
CA ASN A 340 7.23 2.50 -19.26
C ASN A 340 7.38 3.93 -18.74
N ALA A 341 7.52 4.09 -17.43
CA ALA A 341 7.72 5.40 -16.82
C ALA A 341 9.07 6.01 -17.28
N TYR A 342 9.14 7.34 -17.49
CA TYR A 342 10.43 8.00 -17.66
C TYR A 342 11.21 7.97 -16.34
N ASN A 343 10.60 8.50 -15.26
CA ASN A 343 11.07 8.32 -13.90
C ASN A 343 10.02 7.54 -13.10
N GLY A 344 10.46 6.54 -12.37
CA GLY A 344 9.58 5.69 -11.58
C GLY A 344 9.21 6.30 -10.23
N VAL A 345 9.92 5.94 -9.17
CA VAL A 345 9.65 6.41 -7.80
C VAL A 345 10.76 7.32 -7.32
N GLY A 346 10.44 8.56 -6.95
CA GLY A 346 11.40 9.57 -6.55
C GLY A 346 11.10 10.23 -5.20
N PHE A 347 12.08 10.20 -4.30
CA PHE A 347 11.96 10.78 -2.97
C PHE A 347 13.09 11.79 -2.72
N CYS A 348 12.71 12.97 -2.20
CA CYS A 348 13.64 14.02 -1.81
C CYS A 348 14.62 14.44 -2.92
N GLN A 349 14.14 14.53 -4.17
CA GLN A 349 14.96 14.88 -5.33
C GLN A 349 15.41 16.34 -5.32
N ALA A 350 16.60 16.62 -5.88
CA ALA A 350 17.06 17.98 -6.13
C ALA A 350 16.09 18.73 -7.07
N PRO A 351 15.82 20.05 -6.89
CA PRO A 351 16.45 20.99 -5.95
C PRO A 351 15.78 21.10 -4.57
N TYR A 352 14.83 20.28 -4.25
CA TYR A 352 14.03 20.33 -3.01
C TYR A 352 14.76 19.68 -1.83
N GLN A 353 15.90 20.22 -1.45
CA GLN A 353 16.84 19.70 -0.47
C GLN A 353 16.42 19.94 0.99
N ILE A 354 15.20 19.82 1.33
CA ILE A 354 14.77 20.21 2.66
C ILE A 354 14.24 18.99 3.41
N ASN A 355 14.91 18.70 4.49
CA ASN A 355 14.61 17.72 5.53
C ASN A 355 14.62 16.24 5.10
N ALA A 356 15.18 15.50 5.97
CA ALA A 356 15.36 14.10 5.91
C ALA A 356 14.05 13.34 5.79
N ASN A 357 13.97 12.43 4.85
CA ASN A 357 13.01 11.35 4.91
C ASN A 357 13.47 10.35 5.96
N SER A 358 12.57 9.85 6.78
CA SER A 358 12.85 8.76 7.71
C SER A 358 11.68 7.80 7.77
N ASN A 359 11.93 6.56 8.16
CA ASN A 359 10.92 5.53 8.34
C ASN A 359 10.09 5.24 7.08
N GLY A 360 10.73 5.23 5.91
CA GLY A 360 10.10 4.87 4.63
C GLY A 360 10.18 3.37 4.37
N TRP A 361 9.11 2.80 3.81
CA TRP A 361 9.09 1.41 3.35
C TRP A 361 8.84 1.36 1.85
N PHE A 362 9.87 0.92 1.12
CA PHE A 362 9.87 0.82 -0.32
C PHE A 362 10.08 -0.65 -0.68
N ARG A 363 9.00 -1.33 -1.02
CA ARG A 363 9.02 -2.78 -1.19
C ARG A 363 8.29 -3.21 -2.45
N ASN A 364 8.89 -4.18 -3.16
CA ASN A 364 8.25 -4.84 -4.30
C ASN A 364 7.84 -3.85 -5.40
N ILE A 365 8.84 -3.06 -5.86
CA ILE A 365 8.71 -2.09 -6.95
C ILE A 365 9.39 -2.69 -8.17
N LYS A 366 8.62 -2.98 -9.22
CA LYS A 366 9.10 -3.68 -10.41
C LYS A 366 8.77 -2.91 -11.68
N GLY A 367 9.59 -3.07 -12.72
CA GLY A 367 9.20 -2.50 -14.00
C GLY A 367 10.35 -2.10 -14.93
N THR A 368 9.96 -1.35 -15.97
CA THR A 368 10.86 -0.70 -16.91
C THR A 368 10.76 0.80 -16.73
N ALA A 369 11.89 1.46 -16.45
CA ALA A 369 11.99 2.91 -16.39
C ALA A 369 13.04 3.41 -17.37
N LEU A 370 12.73 4.50 -18.07
CA LEU A 370 13.54 4.96 -19.22
C LEU A 370 14.67 5.91 -18.82
N ASN A 371 14.62 6.47 -17.61
CA ASN A 371 15.67 7.30 -17.04
C ASN A 371 16.11 6.80 -15.67
N ILE A 372 15.24 6.86 -14.66
CA ILE A 372 15.52 6.39 -13.30
C ILE A 372 14.34 5.53 -12.80
N GLY A 373 14.63 4.31 -12.35
CA GLY A 373 13.59 3.43 -11.83
C GLY A 373 13.17 3.81 -10.41
N PHE A 374 14.13 3.88 -9.49
CA PHE A 374 13.94 4.34 -8.13
C PHE A 374 15.03 5.34 -7.74
N SER A 375 14.68 6.40 -7.03
CA SER A 375 15.65 7.36 -6.54
C SER A 375 15.29 7.95 -5.20
N ILE A 376 16.23 8.02 -4.28
CA ILE A 376 16.09 8.69 -3.01
C ILE A 376 17.35 9.47 -2.64
N TYR A 377 17.15 10.68 -2.09
CA TYR A 377 18.18 11.51 -1.50
C TYR A 377 17.76 11.99 -0.11
N ASN A 378 18.71 12.47 0.68
CA ASN A 378 18.49 13.08 2.00
C ASN A 378 17.67 12.19 2.95
N ASN A 379 18.04 10.94 3.08
CA ASN A 379 17.44 10.03 4.05
C ASN A 379 18.19 10.12 5.39
N ALA A 380 17.57 10.78 6.37
CA ALA A 380 18.06 10.81 7.75
C ALA A 380 17.21 9.86 8.60
N GLY A 381 17.63 8.65 8.69
CA GLY A 381 16.98 7.61 9.48
C GLY A 381 16.70 6.35 8.66
N ALA A 382 16.38 5.27 9.33
CA ALA A 382 16.22 3.97 8.71
C ALA A 382 15.08 3.97 7.69
N CYS A 383 15.39 3.50 6.49
CA CYS A 383 14.41 3.13 5.48
C CYS A 383 14.73 1.75 4.94
N SER A 384 13.72 1.00 4.55
CA SER A 384 13.89 -0.28 3.89
C SER A 384 13.69 -0.15 2.39
N TYR A 385 14.64 -0.71 1.64
CA TYR A 385 14.62 -0.84 0.18
C TYR A 385 14.67 -2.31 -0.17
N GLU A 386 13.52 -2.92 -0.42
CA GLU A 386 13.38 -4.36 -0.51
C GLU A 386 12.71 -4.81 -1.82
N LEU A 387 13.18 -5.91 -2.41
CA LEU A 387 12.51 -6.61 -3.51
C LEU A 387 12.21 -5.70 -4.73
N MET A 388 13.11 -4.76 -5.04
CA MET A 388 12.96 -3.94 -6.23
C MET A 388 13.57 -4.64 -7.44
N LYS A 389 12.89 -4.57 -8.59
CA LYS A 389 13.37 -5.22 -9.81
C LYS A 389 13.12 -4.38 -11.05
N PHE A 390 14.19 -4.00 -11.73
CA PHE A 390 14.10 -3.21 -12.95
C PHE A 390 14.72 -3.96 -14.14
N SER A 391 13.93 -4.14 -15.19
CA SER A 391 14.34 -4.85 -16.40
C SER A 391 13.55 -4.36 -17.61
N PRO A 392 14.12 -4.37 -18.83
CA PRO A 392 13.37 -4.12 -20.06
C PRO A 392 12.25 -5.11 -20.28
N SER A 393 12.33 -6.31 -19.69
CA SER A 393 11.38 -7.39 -19.87
C SER A 393 9.95 -7.02 -19.49
N TYR A 394 9.73 -6.14 -18.55
CA TYR A 394 8.39 -5.79 -18.09
C TYR A 394 7.59 -5.04 -19.16
N TRP A 395 8.16 -4.03 -19.82
CA TRP A 395 7.46 -3.35 -20.91
C TRP A 395 7.37 -4.24 -22.17
N LEU A 396 8.41 -5.01 -22.45
CA LEU A 396 8.40 -5.95 -23.59
C LEU A 396 7.32 -7.04 -23.44
N ALA A 397 7.09 -7.54 -22.23
CA ALA A 397 6.05 -8.53 -21.95
C ALA A 397 4.63 -7.97 -21.96
N ALA A 398 4.46 -6.65 -21.84
CA ALA A 398 3.16 -6.00 -21.79
C ALA A 398 2.39 -6.02 -23.12
N GLY A 399 3.08 -6.29 -24.23
CA GLY A 399 2.46 -6.49 -25.53
C GLY A 399 1.98 -5.21 -26.22
N GLU A 400 1.24 -5.40 -27.32
CA GLU A 400 0.75 -4.29 -28.17
C GLU A 400 -0.24 -3.37 -27.43
N GLU A 401 -1.01 -3.90 -26.49
CA GLU A 401 -1.97 -3.12 -25.69
C GLU A 401 -1.29 -1.96 -24.93
N TYR A 402 -0.06 -2.18 -24.49
CA TYR A 402 0.74 -1.17 -23.76
C TYR A 402 1.90 -0.62 -24.60
N ASN A 403 1.76 -0.62 -25.92
CA ASN A 403 2.76 -0.10 -26.86
C ASN A 403 4.18 -0.67 -26.62
N ALA A 404 4.29 -1.97 -26.39
CA ALA A 404 5.57 -2.62 -26.22
C ALA A 404 6.51 -2.33 -27.41
N PRO A 405 7.74 -1.81 -27.18
CA PRO A 405 8.64 -1.39 -28.24
C PRO A 405 9.41 -2.57 -28.85
N ASP A 406 10.18 -2.27 -29.92
CA ASP A 406 11.20 -3.20 -30.38
C ASP A 406 12.24 -3.48 -29.29
N LYS A 407 12.54 -4.76 -29.08
CA LYS A 407 13.42 -5.22 -28.02
C LYS A 407 14.83 -4.61 -28.12
N ALA A 408 15.43 -4.63 -29.32
CA ALA A 408 16.79 -4.14 -29.51
C ALA A 408 16.89 -2.62 -29.27
N THR A 409 15.85 -1.88 -29.66
CA THR A 409 15.76 -0.44 -29.44
C THR A 409 15.69 -0.12 -27.96
N LEU A 410 14.85 -0.79 -27.19
CA LEU A 410 14.70 -0.56 -25.76
C LEU A 410 15.96 -0.94 -24.99
N GLU A 411 16.49 -2.15 -25.21
CA GLU A 411 17.69 -2.63 -24.51
C GLU A 411 18.91 -1.74 -24.77
N LYS A 412 19.08 -1.29 -26.01
CA LYS A 412 20.16 -0.34 -26.36
C LYS A 412 19.97 0.98 -25.62
N TYR A 413 18.75 1.54 -25.63
CA TYR A 413 18.47 2.81 -24.98
C TYR A 413 18.75 2.75 -23.46
N LEU A 414 18.26 1.73 -22.78
CA LEU A 414 18.44 1.58 -21.33
C LEU A 414 19.92 1.43 -20.95
N ARG A 415 20.65 0.65 -21.71
CA ARG A 415 22.09 0.42 -21.49
C ARG A 415 22.93 1.69 -21.68
N GLU A 416 22.54 2.56 -22.60
CA GLU A 416 23.28 3.80 -22.88
C GLU A 416 22.87 4.95 -21.94
N ASN A 417 21.63 4.97 -21.39
CA ASN A 417 21.07 6.17 -20.80
C ASN A 417 20.48 6.01 -19.41
N ALA A 418 19.97 4.82 -19.03
CA ALA A 418 19.11 4.69 -17.85
C ALA A 418 19.85 4.11 -16.63
N THR A 419 19.38 4.51 -15.44
CA THR A 419 19.81 3.99 -14.14
C THR A 419 18.65 3.28 -13.47
N ALA A 420 18.83 2.05 -13.03
CA ALA A 420 17.76 1.32 -12.38
C ALA A 420 17.46 1.90 -10.99
N ILE A 421 18.47 2.05 -10.12
CA ILE A 421 18.30 2.47 -8.74
C ILE A 421 19.36 3.50 -8.38
N VAL A 422 18.94 4.64 -7.81
CA VAL A 422 19.82 5.71 -7.29
C VAL A 422 19.60 5.85 -5.80
N LEU A 423 20.65 5.69 -5.02
CA LEU A 423 20.63 5.85 -3.57
C LEU A 423 21.65 6.92 -3.16
N GLY A 424 21.18 7.99 -2.52
CA GLY A 424 22.03 9.08 -2.06
C GLY A 424 21.70 9.52 -0.62
N ASP A 425 22.72 9.95 0.15
CA ASP A 425 22.57 10.45 1.52
C ASP A 425 21.82 9.49 2.45
N LEU A 426 22.21 8.24 2.49
CA LEU A 426 21.53 7.22 3.29
C LEU A 426 22.17 7.08 4.68
N GLU A 427 21.32 6.95 5.69
CA GLU A 427 21.68 6.63 7.05
C GLU A 427 21.12 5.27 7.46
N MET A 428 22.00 4.29 7.67
CA MET A 428 21.69 2.95 8.14
C MET A 428 20.50 2.23 7.43
N PRO A 429 20.41 2.25 6.09
CA PRO A 429 19.31 1.61 5.39
C PRO A 429 19.48 0.09 5.35
N LEU A 430 18.36 -0.63 5.27
CA LEU A 430 18.34 -1.98 4.71
C LEU A 430 18.26 -1.89 3.19
N ILE A 431 19.20 -2.53 2.50
CA ILE A 431 19.19 -2.71 1.04
C ILE A 431 19.17 -4.22 0.77
N TYR A 432 18.01 -4.75 0.39
CA TYR A 432 17.76 -6.17 0.37
C TYR A 432 17.03 -6.63 -0.88
N LYS A 433 17.64 -7.60 -1.59
CA LYS A 433 17.08 -8.18 -2.83
C LYS A 433 16.71 -7.14 -3.87
N LEU A 434 17.68 -6.28 -4.23
CA LEU A 434 17.54 -5.39 -5.38
C LEU A 434 18.04 -6.10 -6.64
N GLU A 435 17.25 -6.04 -7.71
CA GLU A 435 17.55 -6.62 -9.00
C GLU A 435 17.55 -5.54 -10.08
N ALA A 436 18.53 -5.59 -10.95
CA ALA A 436 18.58 -4.75 -12.16
C ALA A 436 19.18 -5.53 -13.33
N ASP A 437 18.56 -5.43 -14.50
CA ASP A 437 18.98 -6.10 -15.71
C ASP A 437 18.98 -5.16 -16.90
N GLY A 438 20.11 -5.04 -17.60
CA GLY A 438 20.19 -4.35 -18.89
C GLY A 438 20.26 -2.82 -18.84
N TYR A 439 20.60 -2.21 -17.70
CA TYR A 439 20.74 -0.76 -17.52
C TYR A 439 22.19 -0.28 -17.70
N LYS A 440 22.37 1.04 -17.88
CA LYS A 440 23.69 1.65 -17.82
C LYS A 440 24.29 1.47 -16.42
N TYR A 441 23.57 1.89 -15.40
CA TYR A 441 23.90 1.65 -14.00
C TYR A 441 22.80 0.83 -13.35
N GLY A 442 23.16 -0.31 -12.76
CA GLY A 442 22.21 -1.10 -11.97
C GLY A 442 21.91 -0.43 -10.65
N LEU A 443 22.94 -0.18 -9.85
CA LEU A 443 22.87 0.57 -8.59
C LEU A 443 23.84 1.75 -8.64
N TYR A 444 23.34 2.94 -8.42
CA TYR A 444 24.13 4.18 -8.38
C TYR A 444 24.10 4.75 -6.96
N ILE A 445 25.21 4.73 -6.26
CA ILE A 445 25.37 5.35 -4.95
C ILE A 445 25.80 6.81 -5.17
N ALA A 446 24.85 7.72 -5.12
CA ALA A 446 25.04 9.12 -5.46
C ALA A 446 25.70 9.91 -4.33
N ASP A 447 26.43 10.97 -4.71
CA ASP A 447 26.90 11.97 -3.73
C ASP A 447 25.73 12.83 -3.26
N GLY A 448 25.43 12.73 -2.00
CA GLY A 448 24.38 13.49 -1.39
C GLY A 448 24.75 14.94 -1.10
N GLN A 449 23.75 15.79 -1.04
CA GLN A 449 24.00 17.23 -0.89
C GLN A 449 24.00 17.72 0.56
N ARG A 450 23.40 16.97 1.48
CA ARG A 450 23.28 17.37 2.89
C ARG A 450 23.94 16.42 3.86
N TRP A 451 23.63 15.14 3.71
CA TRP A 451 24.22 14.09 4.53
C TRP A 451 25.19 13.30 3.68
N LYS A 452 26.19 12.75 4.27
CA LYS A 452 27.11 11.86 3.57
C LYS A 452 26.54 10.44 3.67
N PHE A 453 26.86 9.58 2.73
CA PHE A 453 26.50 8.17 2.80
C PHE A 453 27.13 7.53 4.04
N TRP A 454 26.31 7.11 4.98
CA TRP A 454 26.74 6.67 6.31
C TRP A 454 27.00 5.18 6.41
N GLY A 455 27.14 4.47 5.30
CA GLY A 455 27.27 3.03 5.22
C GLY A 455 25.93 2.35 5.09
N ALA A 456 25.93 1.17 4.49
CA ALA A 456 24.75 0.36 4.29
C ALA A 456 25.08 -1.12 4.42
N GLY A 457 24.14 -1.89 4.95
CA GLY A 457 24.08 -3.32 4.77
C GLY A 457 23.35 -3.63 3.47
N MET A 458 24.05 -4.27 2.51
CA MET A 458 23.48 -4.68 1.22
C MET A 458 23.52 -6.19 1.13
N ALA A 459 22.39 -6.81 0.84
CA ALA A 459 22.31 -8.26 0.79
C ALA A 459 21.47 -8.76 -0.38
N GLU A 460 21.94 -9.86 -0.97
CA GLU A 460 21.23 -10.58 -2.03
C GLU A 460 20.87 -9.70 -3.23
N LEU A 461 21.78 -8.82 -3.64
CA LEU A 461 21.64 -8.04 -4.86
C LEU A 461 21.86 -8.95 -6.08
N ASN A 462 21.02 -8.80 -7.11
CA ASN A 462 21.16 -9.49 -8.37
C ASN A 462 21.15 -8.48 -9.52
N ILE A 463 22.34 -7.98 -9.86
CA ILE A 463 22.51 -6.92 -10.87
C ILE A 463 23.32 -7.51 -12.03
N THR A 464 22.63 -7.67 -13.17
CA THR A 464 23.18 -8.39 -14.33
C THR A 464 23.00 -7.62 -15.63
N ASN A 465 23.80 -7.94 -16.63
CA ASN A 465 23.73 -7.35 -17.97
C ASN A 465 23.78 -5.81 -18.01
N CYS A 466 24.25 -5.15 -16.97
CA CYS A 466 24.43 -3.70 -16.93
C CYS A 466 25.76 -3.28 -17.60
N GLU A 467 25.91 -2.00 -17.94
CA GLU A 467 27.22 -1.47 -18.30
C GLU A 467 28.13 -1.48 -17.07
N ILE A 468 27.66 -0.89 -15.96
CA ILE A 468 28.28 -0.97 -14.64
C ILE A 468 27.23 -1.48 -13.65
N ALA A 469 27.55 -2.56 -12.94
CA ALA A 469 26.58 -3.11 -12.01
C ALA A 469 26.35 -2.17 -10.80
N MET A 470 27.43 -1.69 -10.17
CA MET A 470 27.36 -0.72 -9.07
C MET A 470 28.36 0.42 -9.32
N TYR A 471 27.83 1.64 -9.37
CA TYR A 471 28.67 2.84 -9.45
C TYR A 471 28.60 3.64 -8.16
N ILE A 472 29.76 4.00 -7.60
CA ILE A 472 29.86 4.71 -6.32
C ILE A 472 30.48 6.08 -6.56
N GLU A 473 29.67 7.13 -6.48
CA GLU A 473 30.11 8.53 -6.51
C GLU A 473 30.18 9.15 -5.11
N ALA A 474 29.48 8.54 -4.15
CA ALA A 474 29.27 9.10 -2.84
C ALA A 474 30.55 9.40 -2.06
N HIS A 475 30.58 10.53 -1.37
CA HIS A 475 31.53 10.82 -0.34
C HIS A 475 31.22 10.01 0.93
N TYR A 476 31.73 8.78 0.99
CA TYR A 476 31.67 8.01 2.22
C TYR A 476 32.40 8.73 3.36
N VAL A 477 31.75 8.92 4.49
CA VAL A 477 32.42 9.39 5.68
C VAL A 477 33.07 8.22 6.38
N LYS A 478 34.37 7.91 6.06
CA LYS A 478 35.24 6.96 6.77
C LYS A 478 34.53 5.73 7.39
N ARG A 479 33.54 5.14 6.69
CA ARG A 479 32.67 4.12 7.25
C ARG A 479 32.72 2.86 6.39
N MET A 480 32.45 1.74 7.00
CA MET A 480 32.38 0.47 6.32
C MET A 480 30.95 0.22 5.82
N SER A 481 30.83 -0.23 4.58
CA SER A 481 29.61 -0.85 4.05
C SER A 481 29.88 -2.33 3.80
N GLY A 482 28.85 -3.14 3.77
CA GLY A 482 28.97 -4.56 3.47
C GLY A 482 28.02 -4.97 2.37
N ILE A 483 28.53 -5.75 1.45
CA ILE A 483 27.79 -6.42 0.38
C ILE A 483 27.93 -7.92 0.62
N ILE A 484 26.82 -8.61 0.74
CA ILE A 484 26.84 -10.04 1.04
C ILE A 484 25.93 -10.83 0.12
N ARG A 485 26.36 -12.02 -0.32
CA ARG A 485 25.64 -12.97 -1.17
C ARG A 485 24.99 -12.30 -2.37
N SER A 486 25.77 -11.54 -3.13
CA SER A 486 25.29 -10.73 -4.24
C SER A 486 25.98 -11.07 -5.54
N THR A 487 25.25 -11.00 -6.64
CA THR A 487 25.77 -11.11 -8.00
C THR A 487 25.83 -9.73 -8.64
N LEU A 488 27.02 -9.28 -9.02
CA LEU A 488 27.25 -7.97 -9.63
C LEU A 488 27.98 -8.14 -10.97
N GLU A 489 27.22 -8.15 -12.07
CA GLU A 489 27.73 -8.35 -13.43
C GLU A 489 27.55 -7.08 -14.28
N GLY A 490 28.62 -6.42 -14.60
CA GLY A 490 28.66 -5.30 -15.52
C GLY A 490 29.65 -5.57 -16.68
N SER A 491 29.33 -5.13 -17.89
CA SER A 491 30.23 -5.31 -19.06
C SER A 491 31.49 -4.47 -18.94
N GLU A 492 31.46 -3.35 -18.20
CA GLU A 492 32.59 -2.46 -17.97
C GLU A 492 33.07 -2.44 -16.51
N GLY A 493 32.29 -3.00 -15.57
CA GLY A 493 32.71 -3.11 -14.19
C GLY A 493 31.64 -3.65 -13.25
N SER A 494 32.03 -4.45 -12.27
CA SER A 494 31.14 -4.89 -11.19
C SER A 494 30.89 -3.78 -10.19
N ILE A 495 31.98 -3.20 -9.63
CA ILE A 495 31.92 -2.06 -8.71
C ILE A 495 32.94 -1.04 -9.19
N VAL A 496 32.45 0.11 -9.62
CA VAL A 496 33.31 1.22 -10.10
C VAL A 496 33.17 2.41 -9.16
N VAL A 497 34.25 2.93 -8.66
CA VAL A 497 34.29 4.05 -7.71
C VAL A 497 34.83 5.30 -8.38
N ALA A 498 34.17 6.43 -8.22
CA ALA A 498 34.62 7.72 -8.71
C ALA A 498 35.93 8.15 -8.03
N ASP A 499 36.81 8.81 -8.78
CA ASP A 499 38.12 9.26 -8.29
C ASP A 499 38.04 10.25 -7.12
N THR A 500 36.91 10.92 -6.96
CA THR A 500 36.64 11.91 -5.91
C THR A 500 36.21 11.33 -4.58
N SER A 501 35.91 10.02 -4.52
CA SER A 501 35.44 9.37 -3.30
C SER A 501 36.53 9.33 -2.22
N PRO A 502 36.21 9.73 -0.97
CA PRO A 502 37.17 9.66 0.13
C PRO A 502 37.42 8.21 0.53
N ALA A 503 38.54 8.00 1.26
CA ALA A 503 38.94 6.68 1.74
C ALA A 503 37.85 6.05 2.64
N ALA A 504 37.43 4.85 2.29
CA ALA A 504 36.49 4.03 3.04
C ALA A 504 36.84 2.55 2.90
N THR A 505 36.19 1.67 3.62
CA THR A 505 36.30 0.23 3.46
C THR A 505 34.94 -0.38 3.12
N ILE A 506 34.90 -1.23 2.12
CA ILE A 506 33.70 -2.02 1.77
C ILE A 506 34.04 -3.50 1.92
N LEU A 507 33.25 -4.19 2.72
CA LEU A 507 33.35 -5.65 2.87
C LEU A 507 32.50 -6.31 1.76
N VAL A 508 33.07 -7.27 1.07
CA VAL A 508 32.41 -8.05 0.01
C VAL A 508 32.51 -9.52 0.42
N THR A 509 31.37 -10.09 0.82
CA THR A 509 31.34 -11.43 1.41
C THR A 509 30.43 -12.34 0.58
N ASP A 510 30.97 -13.49 0.15
CA ASP A 510 30.26 -14.50 -0.67
C ASP A 510 29.51 -13.90 -1.86
N CYS A 511 30.22 -13.06 -2.64
CA CYS A 511 29.68 -12.38 -3.83
C CYS A 511 30.30 -12.88 -5.12
N GLU A 512 29.50 -12.90 -6.19
CA GLU A 512 29.93 -13.14 -7.57
C GLU A 512 30.15 -11.81 -8.28
N LEU A 513 31.39 -11.56 -8.73
CA LEU A 513 31.76 -10.33 -9.43
C LEU A 513 32.30 -10.68 -10.84
N SER A 514 31.81 -9.96 -11.87
CA SER A 514 32.36 -10.12 -13.24
C SER A 514 33.73 -9.48 -13.41
N HIS A 515 34.04 -8.47 -12.60
CA HIS A 515 35.31 -7.72 -12.59
C HIS A 515 35.75 -7.46 -11.16
N GLU A 516 37.07 -7.35 -10.93
CA GLU A 516 37.57 -6.82 -9.65
C GLU A 516 37.09 -5.39 -9.47
N PRO A 517 36.72 -5.00 -8.22
CA PRO A 517 36.34 -3.63 -7.93
C PRO A 517 37.42 -2.61 -8.28
N GLU A 518 37.04 -1.50 -8.93
CA GLU A 518 37.97 -0.51 -9.46
C GLU A 518 37.70 0.91 -8.97
N GLY A 519 38.78 1.67 -8.79
CA GLY A 519 38.80 3.12 -8.65
C GLY A 519 38.79 3.66 -7.25
N GLY A 520 39.10 4.96 -7.12
CA GLY A 520 39.00 5.73 -5.90
C GLY A 520 39.97 5.37 -4.79
N SER A 521 39.67 5.87 -3.60
CA SER A 521 40.41 5.62 -2.36
C SER A 521 39.74 4.56 -1.46
N ILE A 522 38.79 3.79 -2.02
CA ILE A 522 38.08 2.75 -1.27
C ILE A 522 38.90 1.46 -1.24
N THR A 523 38.97 0.85 -0.07
CA THR A 523 39.59 -0.46 0.15
C THR A 523 38.48 -1.52 0.14
N PHE A 524 38.57 -2.49 -0.74
CA PHE A 524 37.69 -3.64 -0.76
C PHE A 524 38.34 -4.80 0.01
N VAL A 525 37.58 -5.39 0.93
CA VAL A 525 37.97 -6.62 1.64
C VAL A 525 37.04 -7.71 1.17
N ILE A 526 37.55 -8.59 0.33
CA ILE A 526 36.79 -9.68 -0.31
C ILE A 526 37.00 -10.96 0.49
N ASN A 527 35.91 -11.56 0.96
CA ASN A 527 35.91 -12.86 1.64
C ASN A 527 34.80 -13.73 1.07
N ASN A 528 35.16 -14.80 0.38
CA ASN A 528 34.25 -15.73 -0.27
C ASN A 528 34.44 -17.15 0.28
N ASP A 529 34.50 -17.29 1.61
CA ASP A 529 34.73 -18.56 2.29
C ASP A 529 33.50 -19.47 2.39
N GLY A 530 32.29 -18.97 1.97
CA GLY A 530 31.00 -19.67 2.08
C GLY A 530 30.47 -19.74 3.52
N ASP A 531 31.06 -19.00 4.45
CA ASP A 531 30.70 -19.04 5.86
C ASP A 531 29.36 -18.33 6.17
N SER A 532 28.82 -17.56 5.20
CA SER A 532 27.53 -16.87 5.35
C SER A 532 26.30 -17.79 5.13
N GLU A 533 26.47 -19.09 5.01
CA GLU A 533 25.37 -20.04 4.77
C GLU A 533 24.35 -20.09 5.92
N LYS A 534 24.73 -19.79 7.15
CA LYS A 534 23.82 -19.69 8.29
C LYS A 534 23.19 -18.31 8.34
N SER A 535 22.22 -18.09 7.51
CA SER A 535 21.69 -16.77 7.29
C SER A 535 20.23 -16.68 7.71
N TYR A 536 19.75 -15.44 7.72
CA TYR A 536 18.34 -15.11 7.87
C TYR A 536 17.45 -15.96 6.94
N VAL A 537 16.37 -16.50 7.50
CA VAL A 537 15.34 -17.23 6.76
C VAL A 537 14.11 -16.36 6.71
N GLU A 538 13.60 -16.08 5.52
CA GLU A 538 12.42 -15.25 5.34
C GLU A 538 11.16 -15.88 5.95
N TYR A 539 10.30 -15.03 6.49
CA TYR A 539 8.97 -15.44 6.87
C TYR A 539 8.14 -15.81 5.64
N THR A 540 7.62 -17.02 5.61
CA THR A 540 6.85 -17.55 4.49
C THR A 540 5.33 -17.64 4.79
N GLY A 541 4.93 -17.28 6.00
CA GLY A 541 3.52 -17.20 6.38
C GLY A 541 2.82 -16.00 5.75
N THR A 542 1.51 -16.00 5.74
CA THR A 542 0.71 -14.87 5.25
C THR A 542 -0.19 -14.38 6.37
N PRO A 543 0.22 -13.31 7.07
CA PRO A 543 -0.56 -12.75 8.17
C PRO A 543 -1.86 -12.12 7.64
N ARG A 544 -2.98 -12.75 7.85
CA ARG A 544 -4.31 -12.24 7.50
C ARG A 544 -5.42 -12.98 8.24
N ALA A 545 -6.58 -12.32 8.38
CA ALA A 545 -7.77 -12.98 8.91
C ALA A 545 -8.22 -14.15 8.02
N THR A 546 -8.69 -15.23 8.64
CA THR A 546 -9.06 -16.47 7.94
C THR A 546 -10.42 -16.42 7.25
N SER A 547 -11.30 -15.48 7.61
CA SER A 547 -12.61 -15.26 6.99
C SER A 547 -12.73 -13.87 6.41
N GLY A 548 -13.42 -13.74 5.27
CA GLY A 548 -13.68 -12.45 4.62
C GLY A 548 -14.82 -11.65 5.26
N LYS A 549 -14.99 -11.71 6.59
CA LYS A 549 -16.00 -10.94 7.33
C LYS A 549 -15.39 -9.71 7.97
N LEU A 550 -16.13 -8.61 7.90
CA LEU A 550 -15.77 -7.33 8.50
C LEU A 550 -16.75 -6.98 9.62
N TYR A 551 -16.20 -6.51 10.74
CA TYR A 551 -16.94 -6.07 11.92
C TYR A 551 -16.50 -4.65 12.25
N VAL A 552 -17.23 -3.65 11.75
CA VAL A 552 -16.93 -2.23 11.99
C VAL A 552 -17.45 -1.86 13.37
N VAL A 553 -16.56 -1.53 14.30
CA VAL A 553 -16.96 -1.35 15.71
C VAL A 553 -17.83 -0.13 15.95
N THR A 554 -17.76 0.90 15.11
CA THR A 554 -18.58 2.12 15.23
C THR A 554 -20.01 1.95 14.71
N GLU A 555 -20.27 0.88 13.96
CA GLU A 555 -21.59 0.56 13.41
C GLU A 555 -22.41 -0.36 14.31
N ALA A 556 -23.70 -0.48 14.01
CA ALA A 556 -24.57 -1.45 14.70
C ALA A 556 -24.09 -2.89 14.39
N PRO A 557 -24.15 -3.80 15.33
CA PRO A 557 -24.77 -3.70 16.67
C PRO A 557 -23.78 -3.22 17.76
N TYR A 558 -22.56 -2.81 17.44
CA TYR A 558 -21.52 -2.50 18.41
C TYR A 558 -21.62 -1.07 18.91
N ASN A 559 -21.82 -0.10 18.00
CA ASN A 559 -21.96 1.33 18.30
C ASN A 559 -20.88 1.81 19.28
N CYS A 560 -19.65 1.40 19.04
CA CYS A 560 -18.50 1.70 19.89
C CYS A 560 -18.32 3.22 20.04
N PRO A 561 -18.15 3.72 21.27
CA PRO A 561 -17.83 5.12 21.46
C PRO A 561 -16.45 5.43 20.91
N MET A 562 -16.39 6.38 20.00
CA MET A 562 -15.17 6.89 19.37
C MET A 562 -15.19 8.42 19.46
N GLN A 563 -14.03 9.02 19.63
CA GLN A 563 -13.85 10.47 19.50
C GLN A 563 -13.11 10.78 18.20
N PRO A 564 -13.63 11.70 17.40
CA PRO A 564 -12.92 12.17 16.22
C PRO A 564 -11.53 12.74 16.57
N LEU A 565 -10.59 12.58 15.68
CA LEU A 565 -9.25 13.17 15.81
C LEU A 565 -9.37 14.70 15.82
N ASN A 566 -8.86 15.32 16.89
CA ASN A 566 -8.77 16.77 17.00
C ASN A 566 -7.52 17.15 17.81
N ASN A 567 -7.02 18.35 17.61
CA ASN A 567 -5.79 18.82 18.24
C ASN A 567 -6.02 19.37 19.67
N ASN A 568 -7.18 19.15 20.28
CA ASN A 568 -7.56 19.78 21.54
C ASN A 568 -7.45 18.86 22.75
N GLY A 569 -6.86 17.66 22.61
CA GLY A 569 -6.68 16.70 23.70
C GLY A 569 -7.98 16.15 24.29
N ASN A 570 -9.09 16.27 23.60
CA ASN A 570 -10.34 15.71 24.04
C ASN A 570 -10.43 14.22 23.67
N PHE A 571 -9.99 13.38 24.56
CA PHE A 571 -9.97 11.92 24.39
C PHE A 571 -11.32 11.24 24.65
N GLY A 572 -12.33 11.99 25.06
CA GLY A 572 -13.61 11.41 25.49
C GLY A 572 -13.52 10.70 26.84
N SER A 573 -14.69 10.33 27.38
CA SER A 573 -14.80 9.72 28.70
C SER A 573 -15.50 8.36 28.68
N LYS A 574 -15.93 7.88 27.51
CA LYS A 574 -16.66 6.62 27.40
C LYS A 574 -15.71 5.48 27.07
N ASP A 575 -15.80 4.42 27.85
CA ASP A 575 -15.03 3.19 27.63
C ASP A 575 -15.50 2.46 26.35
N ALA A 576 -14.55 2.23 25.43
CA ALA A 576 -14.74 1.51 24.18
C ALA A 576 -14.55 -0.01 24.34
N THR A 577 -13.89 -0.45 25.42
CA THR A 577 -13.53 -1.86 25.63
C THR A 577 -14.68 -2.83 25.41
N PRO A 578 -15.89 -2.63 26.02
CA PRO A 578 -16.96 -3.63 25.89
C PRO A 578 -17.46 -3.81 24.46
N ALA A 579 -17.51 -2.71 23.68
CA ALA A 579 -17.98 -2.76 22.30
C ALA A 579 -16.96 -3.44 21.39
N ILE A 580 -15.68 -3.12 21.54
CA ILE A 580 -14.59 -3.76 20.79
C ILE A 580 -14.53 -5.25 21.15
N GLN A 581 -14.57 -5.61 22.46
CA GLN A 581 -14.54 -7.01 22.88
C GLN A 581 -15.72 -7.80 22.32
N LYS A 582 -16.90 -7.20 22.30
CA LYS A 582 -18.08 -7.85 21.70
C LYS A 582 -17.87 -8.16 20.21
N ALA A 583 -17.27 -7.25 19.47
CA ALA A 583 -16.95 -7.47 18.05
C ALA A 583 -15.90 -8.58 17.86
N LEU A 584 -14.87 -8.60 18.72
CA LEU A 584 -13.85 -9.65 18.74
C LEU A 584 -14.48 -11.03 19.04
N ASP A 585 -15.37 -11.10 20.04
CA ASP A 585 -16.08 -12.33 20.41
C ASP A 585 -16.99 -12.83 19.28
N ASP A 586 -17.71 -11.93 18.62
CA ASP A 586 -18.60 -12.26 17.51
C ASP A 586 -17.80 -12.74 16.29
N ALA A 587 -16.66 -12.11 15.99
CA ALA A 587 -15.74 -12.54 14.95
C ALA A 587 -15.16 -13.94 15.26
N GLY A 588 -14.70 -14.17 16.49
CA GLY A 588 -14.15 -15.46 16.91
C GLY A 588 -15.21 -16.59 16.84
N LYS A 589 -16.45 -16.34 17.31
CA LYS A 589 -17.55 -17.29 17.16
C LYS A 589 -17.90 -17.62 15.70
N ALA A 590 -17.68 -16.67 14.80
CA ALA A 590 -17.93 -16.84 13.38
C ALA A 590 -16.75 -17.52 12.61
N GLY A 591 -15.68 -17.87 13.31
CA GLY A 591 -14.51 -18.54 12.74
C GLY A 591 -13.45 -17.60 12.18
N GLY A 592 -13.44 -16.35 12.64
CA GLY A 592 -12.45 -15.32 12.24
C GLY A 592 -13.05 -14.12 11.50
N GLY A 593 -12.20 -13.21 11.08
CA GLY A 593 -12.55 -11.99 10.36
C GLY A 593 -11.74 -10.79 10.82
N VAL A 594 -12.07 -9.60 10.31
CA VAL A 594 -11.45 -8.34 10.69
C VAL A 594 -12.39 -7.56 11.59
N VAL A 595 -11.94 -7.23 12.80
CA VAL A 595 -12.57 -6.25 13.68
C VAL A 595 -11.90 -4.90 13.40
N TYR A 596 -12.64 -4.03 12.72
CA TYR A 596 -12.11 -2.78 12.19
C TYR A 596 -12.52 -1.59 13.05
N LEU A 597 -11.54 -0.79 13.38
CA LEU A 597 -11.68 0.46 14.12
C LEU A 597 -11.39 1.62 13.15
N PRO A 598 -12.40 2.35 12.65
CA PRO A 598 -12.19 3.57 11.89
C PRO A 598 -11.28 4.58 12.59
N ALA A 599 -10.73 5.55 11.86
CA ALA A 599 -9.83 6.56 12.40
C ALA A 599 -10.48 7.34 13.56
N GLY A 600 -9.78 7.48 14.68
CA GLY A 600 -10.27 8.15 15.88
C GLY A 600 -9.59 7.68 17.15
N TYR A 601 -10.01 8.27 18.29
CA TYR A 601 -9.59 7.86 19.62
C TYR A 601 -10.55 6.87 20.24
N TYR A 602 -10.03 5.77 20.80
CA TYR A 602 -10.78 4.75 21.51
C TYR A 602 -10.23 4.57 22.92
N ARG A 603 -11.02 4.90 23.93
CA ARG A 603 -10.65 4.77 25.32
C ARG A 603 -10.78 3.31 25.79
N ILE A 604 -9.71 2.73 26.29
CA ILE A 604 -9.60 1.34 26.72
C ILE A 604 -9.37 1.32 28.24
N GLU A 605 -10.44 1.05 29.01
CA GLU A 605 -10.37 0.94 30.47
C GLU A 605 -10.29 -0.51 30.96
N GLY A 606 -10.60 -1.48 30.12
CA GLY A 606 -10.50 -2.91 30.36
C GLY A 606 -9.49 -3.59 29.45
N TYR A 607 -9.53 -4.90 29.41
CA TYR A 607 -8.61 -5.73 28.64
C TYR A 607 -9.31 -6.31 27.41
N LEU A 608 -8.57 -6.42 26.32
CA LEU A 608 -9.04 -7.00 25.06
C LEU A 608 -8.40 -8.38 24.83
N THR A 609 -9.22 -9.32 24.34
CA THR A 609 -8.78 -10.65 23.95
C THR A 609 -9.08 -10.89 22.48
N VAL A 610 -8.07 -11.17 21.67
CA VAL A 610 -8.20 -11.42 20.23
C VAL A 610 -8.22 -12.93 19.99
N PRO A 611 -9.36 -13.51 19.57
CA PRO A 611 -9.51 -14.96 19.35
C PRO A 611 -8.92 -15.43 18.01
N ALA A 612 -8.89 -16.75 17.80
CA ALA A 612 -8.29 -17.39 16.61
C ALA A 612 -8.87 -16.85 15.29
N GLY A 613 -7.98 -16.61 14.32
CA GLY A 613 -8.31 -16.14 12.99
C GLY A 613 -8.90 -14.73 12.92
N VAL A 614 -8.81 -13.96 14.00
CA VAL A 614 -9.32 -12.59 14.06
C VAL A 614 -8.16 -11.59 13.97
N GLU A 615 -8.31 -10.59 13.11
CA GLU A 615 -7.43 -9.43 13.06
C GLU A 615 -8.09 -8.22 13.72
N LEU A 616 -7.48 -7.68 14.77
CA LEU A 616 -7.85 -6.36 15.31
C LEU A 616 -7.12 -5.28 14.50
N ARG A 617 -7.87 -4.45 13.79
CA ARG A 617 -7.32 -3.57 12.76
C ARG A 617 -7.78 -2.13 12.91
N GLY A 618 -6.84 -1.21 12.82
CA GLY A 618 -7.11 0.22 12.69
C GLY A 618 -7.14 0.71 11.25
N ALA A 619 -7.47 1.98 11.07
CA ALA A 619 -7.49 2.67 9.81
C ALA A 619 -6.10 3.18 9.41
N GLY A 620 -5.84 3.19 8.12
CA GLY A 620 -4.73 3.91 7.55
C GLY A 620 -3.49 3.09 7.25
N SER A 621 -2.44 3.81 6.96
CA SER A 621 -1.08 3.33 6.82
C SER A 621 -0.34 3.55 8.13
N ILE A 622 0.91 3.11 8.18
CA ILE A 622 1.77 3.34 9.33
C ILE A 622 1.77 4.82 9.70
N PRO A 623 1.55 5.16 10.93
CA PRO A 623 1.72 6.52 11.39
C PRO A 623 3.20 6.81 11.60
N MET A 624 3.75 7.89 11.32
CA MET A 624 3.90 9.03 12.17
C MET A 624 5.05 9.91 11.73
N ALA A 625 4.73 11.05 11.27
CA ALA A 625 5.63 12.18 11.48
C ALA A 625 5.24 12.88 12.77
N PRO A 626 6.20 13.35 13.53
CA PRO A 626 5.97 14.27 14.63
C PRO A 626 5.06 15.45 14.20
N GLY A 627 3.96 15.68 14.91
CA GLY A 627 3.03 16.79 14.66
C GLY A 627 1.73 16.45 13.93
N ASN A 628 1.57 15.25 13.42
CA ASN A 628 0.36 14.84 12.70
C ASN A 628 -0.45 13.80 13.48
N LEU A 629 -1.75 14.01 13.57
CA LEU A 629 -2.69 13.06 14.16
C LEU A 629 -3.51 12.40 13.05
N GLY A 630 -3.54 11.09 13.00
CA GLY A 630 -4.33 10.34 12.03
C GLY A 630 -4.40 8.86 12.35
N GLY A 631 -5.28 8.15 11.67
CA GLY A 631 -5.50 6.72 11.88
C GLY A 631 -6.20 6.40 13.20
N THR A 632 -6.03 5.20 13.70
CA THR A 632 -6.71 4.68 14.89
C THR A 632 -5.79 4.68 16.10
N ILE A 633 -6.21 5.33 17.17
CA ILE A 633 -5.44 5.51 18.40
C ILE A 633 -6.17 4.87 19.58
N LEU A 634 -5.56 3.85 20.18
CA LEU A 634 -6.05 3.26 21.43
C LEU A 634 -5.43 3.99 22.62
N LEU A 635 -6.29 4.54 23.45
CA LEU A 635 -5.93 5.22 24.71
C LEU A 635 -6.00 4.21 25.83
N ILE A 636 -4.85 3.72 26.26
CA ILE A 636 -4.74 2.63 27.24
C ILE A 636 -4.77 3.21 28.65
N TYR A 637 -5.84 2.91 29.39
CA TYR A 637 -6.00 3.20 30.80
C TYR A 637 -6.00 1.93 31.65
N ALA A 638 -6.06 0.77 31.03
CA ALA A 638 -6.06 -0.52 31.71
C ALA A 638 -4.67 -0.87 32.27
N GLY A 639 -4.64 -1.44 33.48
CA GLY A 639 -3.43 -2.07 34.02
C GLY A 639 -2.40 -1.11 34.60
N GLU A 640 -2.84 0.06 35.16
CA GLU A 640 -1.97 0.97 35.87
C GLU A 640 -1.41 0.34 37.18
N ASP A 641 -0.15 0.68 37.51
CA ASP A 641 0.55 0.30 38.71
C ASP A 641 0.39 -1.17 39.13
N PRO A 642 0.68 -2.13 38.23
CA PRO A 642 0.59 -3.53 38.60
C PRO A 642 1.69 -3.90 39.64
N GLU A 643 1.44 -4.92 40.45
CA GLU A 643 2.40 -5.43 41.43
C GLU A 643 3.70 -5.87 40.74
N ASP A 644 3.58 -6.51 39.57
CA ASP A 644 4.70 -6.90 38.70
C ASP A 644 4.33 -6.63 37.23
N PRO A 645 4.91 -5.62 36.58
CA PRO A 645 4.62 -5.29 35.20
C PRO A 645 4.89 -6.40 34.17
N ALA A 646 5.91 -7.24 34.43
CA ALA A 646 6.29 -8.30 33.49
C ALA A 646 5.23 -9.40 33.41
N THR A 647 4.61 -9.74 34.54
CA THR A 647 3.59 -10.81 34.63
C THR A 647 2.16 -10.28 34.63
N ALA A 648 1.96 -8.97 34.69
CA ALA A 648 0.65 -8.34 34.65
C ALA A 648 -0.14 -8.68 33.37
N GLN A 649 -1.46 -8.61 33.45
CA GLN A 649 -2.31 -8.76 32.27
C GLN A 649 -2.01 -7.67 31.25
N ALA A 650 -1.73 -8.07 30.00
CA ALA A 650 -1.54 -7.12 28.90
C ALA A 650 -2.86 -6.45 28.50
N ALA A 651 -2.81 -5.20 28.06
CA ALA A 651 -4.00 -4.48 27.60
C ALA A 651 -4.72 -5.22 26.45
N ILE A 652 -3.94 -5.86 25.56
CA ILE A 652 -4.44 -6.72 24.46
C ILE A 652 -3.74 -8.07 24.56
N THR A 653 -4.49 -9.16 24.65
CA THR A 653 -3.94 -10.52 24.59
C THR A 653 -4.45 -11.23 23.36
N VAL A 654 -3.54 -11.69 22.50
CA VAL A 654 -3.85 -12.49 21.30
C VAL A 654 -3.76 -13.95 21.73
N THR A 655 -4.93 -14.59 21.91
CA THR A 655 -5.03 -15.94 22.47
C THR A 655 -5.33 -17.02 21.43
N GLY A 656 -5.48 -16.65 20.17
CA GLY A 656 -5.86 -17.58 19.14
C GLY A 656 -4.87 -17.69 18.00
N ASP A 657 -4.69 -18.90 17.50
CA ASP A 657 -3.78 -19.18 16.39
C ASP A 657 -4.15 -18.37 15.12
N GLY A 658 -3.15 -17.80 14.46
CA GLY A 658 -3.31 -17.02 13.24
C GLY A 658 -4.02 -15.68 13.42
N ALA A 659 -4.18 -15.23 14.67
CA ALA A 659 -4.77 -13.92 14.99
C ALA A 659 -3.69 -12.82 15.06
N GLY A 660 -4.10 -11.57 14.92
CA GLY A 660 -3.13 -10.48 14.95
C GLY A 660 -3.69 -9.10 15.18
N VAL A 661 -2.76 -8.14 15.25
CA VAL A 661 -3.03 -6.72 15.50
C VAL A 661 -2.33 -5.90 14.42
N ARG A 662 -3.05 -4.96 13.77
CA ARG A 662 -2.50 -4.18 12.67
C ARG A 662 -3.02 -2.75 12.61
N TYR A 663 -2.18 -1.81 12.15
CA TYR A 663 -2.50 -0.39 11.92
C TYR A 663 -3.06 0.36 13.15
N LEU A 664 -2.56 0.05 14.32
CA LEU A 664 -2.96 0.69 15.57
C LEU A 664 -1.84 1.52 16.19
N GLN A 665 -2.21 2.62 16.80
CA GLN A 665 -1.36 3.41 17.66
C GLN A 665 -1.77 3.21 19.12
N PHE A 666 -0.78 3.11 20.01
CA PHE A 666 -0.99 2.94 21.46
C PHE A 666 -0.48 4.15 22.22
N LEU A 667 -1.34 4.77 22.99
CA LEU A 667 -1.01 5.89 23.87
C LEU A 667 -1.51 5.59 25.28
N HIS A 668 -0.66 5.82 26.27
CA HIS A 668 -0.97 5.72 27.71
C HIS A 668 -1.14 7.13 28.25
N PRO A 669 -2.38 7.68 28.35
CA PRO A 669 -2.59 9.08 28.71
C PRO A 669 -2.15 9.47 30.12
N ASN A 670 -2.12 8.50 31.04
CA ASN A 670 -1.69 8.73 32.41
C ASN A 670 -0.18 8.54 32.59
N ASN A 671 0.57 8.34 31.52
CA ASN A 671 2.02 8.19 31.54
C ASN A 671 2.75 9.33 30.81
N PRO A 672 2.66 10.57 31.28
CA PRO A 672 3.26 11.71 30.61
C PRO A 672 4.77 11.84 30.81
N PHE A 673 5.40 11.02 31.64
CA PHE A 673 6.82 11.11 31.98
C PHE A 673 7.23 12.50 32.50
N GLU A 674 6.77 12.82 33.70
CA GLU A 674 6.90 14.17 34.25
C GLU A 674 8.32 14.61 34.61
N ASN A 675 9.22 13.70 34.89
CA ASN A 675 10.61 14.04 35.21
C ASN A 675 11.54 12.92 34.77
N PRO A 676 12.26 13.11 33.66
CA PRO A 676 13.15 12.10 33.13
C PRO A 676 14.31 11.72 34.05
N ASN A 677 14.61 12.57 35.06
CA ASN A 677 15.62 12.28 36.10
C ASN A 677 15.03 11.50 37.28
N LYS A 678 13.75 11.19 37.28
CA LYS A 678 13.05 10.45 38.35
C LYS A 678 12.20 9.35 37.74
N PRO A 679 12.81 8.25 37.29
CA PRO A 679 12.10 7.13 36.66
C PRO A 679 11.04 6.50 37.57
N GLU A 680 11.16 6.65 38.89
CA GLU A 680 10.12 6.25 39.85
C GLU A 680 8.79 7.03 39.74
N GLN A 681 8.73 8.06 38.89
CA GLN A 681 7.51 8.80 38.60
C GLN A 681 6.77 8.30 37.34
N LEU A 682 7.34 7.33 36.62
CA LEU A 682 6.59 6.64 35.56
C LEU A 682 5.40 5.91 36.17
N VAL A 683 4.23 6.08 35.58
CA VAL A 683 3.08 5.20 35.85
C VAL A 683 3.36 3.88 35.15
N MET A 684 3.57 2.85 35.93
CA MET A 684 3.92 1.54 35.38
C MET A 684 2.69 0.88 34.75
N TYR A 685 2.90 0.25 33.63
CA TYR A 685 1.92 -0.59 32.94
C TYR A 685 2.56 -1.94 32.63
N GLY A 686 1.75 -2.99 32.51
CA GLY A 686 2.17 -4.23 31.91
C GLY A 686 2.43 -4.09 30.42
N TYR A 687 2.69 -5.20 29.74
CA TYR A 687 2.83 -5.18 28.28
C TYR A 687 1.56 -4.67 27.60
N THR A 688 1.74 -3.88 26.55
CA THR A 688 0.62 -3.38 25.75
C THR A 688 -0.07 -4.53 25.00
N ILE A 689 0.72 -5.43 24.40
CA ILE A 689 0.23 -6.59 23.66
C ILE A 689 0.92 -7.85 24.19
N ARG A 690 0.16 -8.94 24.35
CA ARG A 690 0.71 -10.28 24.61
C ARG A 690 0.29 -11.24 23.51
N LEU A 691 1.26 -11.97 22.93
CA LEU A 691 1.05 -13.03 21.96
C LEU A 691 1.13 -14.39 22.69
N ASP A 692 -0.02 -15.03 22.92
CA ASP A 692 -0.17 -16.27 23.69
C ASP A 692 -0.70 -17.43 22.84
N ALA A 693 -0.38 -17.44 21.54
CA ALA A 693 -0.79 -18.45 20.57
C ALA A 693 0.16 -18.46 19.35
N LYS A 694 0.04 -19.50 18.51
CA LYS A 694 0.91 -19.73 17.34
C LYS A 694 0.50 -18.89 16.14
N ASN A 695 1.48 -18.62 15.27
CA ASN A 695 1.26 -17.89 14.01
C ASN A 695 0.57 -16.54 14.22
N THR A 696 0.78 -15.93 15.39
CA THR A 696 0.23 -14.61 15.71
C THR A 696 1.10 -13.51 15.13
N TYR A 697 0.52 -12.33 14.93
CA TYR A 697 1.27 -11.22 14.35
C TYR A 697 0.91 -9.86 14.92
N VAL A 698 1.90 -8.97 14.93
CA VAL A 698 1.73 -7.53 15.18
C VAL A 698 2.43 -6.78 14.04
N MET A 699 1.68 -6.02 13.26
CA MET A 699 2.24 -5.34 12.10
C MET A 699 1.73 -3.91 11.99
N ASP A 700 2.60 -3.03 11.47
CA ASP A 700 2.20 -1.67 11.14
C ASP A 700 1.62 -0.91 12.35
N CYS A 701 2.23 -1.08 13.52
CA CYS A 701 1.79 -0.49 14.78
C CYS A 701 2.78 0.55 15.30
N PHE A 702 2.27 1.50 16.10
CA PHE A 702 3.08 2.55 16.68
C PHE A 702 2.86 2.67 18.20
N PHE A 703 3.98 2.71 18.95
CA PHE A 703 3.98 2.80 20.40
C PHE A 703 4.41 4.20 20.82
N ASN A 704 3.49 4.99 21.38
CA ASN A 704 3.79 6.37 21.73
C ASN A 704 4.57 6.49 23.05
N ASN A 705 4.09 5.87 24.11
CA ASN A 705 4.68 5.99 25.46
C ASN A 705 4.40 4.80 26.39
N PRO A 706 4.54 3.54 25.95
CA PRO A 706 4.39 2.40 26.85
C PRO A 706 5.61 2.20 27.73
N CYS A 707 5.43 1.58 28.89
CA CYS A 707 6.54 1.02 29.67
C CYS A 707 7.09 -0.23 28.99
N TYR A 708 6.19 -1.12 28.56
CA TYR A 708 6.47 -2.38 27.86
C TYR A 708 5.57 -2.53 26.63
N GLY A 709 6.13 -2.97 25.53
CA GLY A 709 5.41 -3.09 24.25
C GLY A 709 4.73 -4.44 24.05
N ILE A 710 5.47 -5.42 23.55
CA ILE A 710 4.97 -6.75 23.14
C ILE A 710 5.65 -7.82 23.96
N ASP A 711 4.86 -8.76 24.50
CA ASP A 711 5.31 -9.97 25.16
C ASP A 711 4.89 -11.19 24.35
N VAL A 712 5.83 -12.02 23.93
CA VAL A 712 5.59 -13.27 23.22
C VAL A 712 5.86 -14.41 24.22
N THR A 713 4.82 -15.11 24.62
CA THR A 713 4.95 -16.21 25.58
C THR A 713 5.46 -17.49 24.90
N SER A 714 5.82 -18.49 25.68
CA SER A 714 6.24 -19.81 25.18
C SER A 714 5.22 -20.54 24.28
N LYS A 715 4.02 -19.99 24.09
CA LYS A 715 3.04 -20.48 23.14
C LYS A 715 3.08 -19.75 21.78
N GLY A 716 3.90 -18.70 21.67
CA GLY A 716 3.96 -17.83 20.51
C GLY A 716 4.80 -18.34 19.33
N ASP A 717 4.92 -19.66 19.17
CA ASP A 717 5.64 -20.24 18.01
C ASP A 717 5.20 -19.64 16.68
N ASP A 718 6.17 -19.38 15.79
CA ASP A 718 5.97 -18.84 14.47
C ASP A 718 5.27 -17.45 14.48
N HIS A 719 5.53 -16.63 15.50
CA HIS A 719 5.06 -15.25 15.54
C HIS A 719 5.75 -14.37 14.49
N TYR A 720 5.05 -13.30 14.09
CA TYR A 720 5.58 -12.35 13.11
C TYR A 720 5.32 -10.91 13.55
N ILE A 721 6.38 -10.18 13.81
CA ILE A 721 6.33 -8.78 14.23
C ILE A 721 7.03 -7.95 13.17
N LYS A 722 6.30 -6.99 12.54
CA LYS A 722 6.88 -6.23 11.42
C LYS A 722 6.41 -4.79 11.38
N ARG A 723 7.32 -3.90 11.02
CA ARG A 723 7.09 -2.47 10.81
C ARG A 723 6.46 -1.81 12.05
N LEU A 724 7.21 -1.82 13.13
CA LEU A 724 6.87 -1.07 14.34
C LEU A 724 7.67 0.23 14.39
N GLY A 725 7.01 1.27 14.90
CA GLY A 725 7.64 2.54 15.20
C GLY A 725 7.28 3.04 16.60
N GLY A 726 7.93 4.13 17.04
CA GLY A 726 7.58 4.78 18.29
C GLY A 726 8.71 4.79 19.32
N THR A 727 8.36 4.56 20.59
CA THR A 727 9.31 4.51 21.68
C THR A 727 8.80 3.64 22.83
N VAL A 728 9.66 3.31 23.78
CA VAL A 728 9.33 2.50 24.95
C VAL A 728 10.23 2.88 26.12
N ALA A 729 9.75 2.78 27.35
CA ALA A 729 10.58 3.09 28.53
C ALA A 729 11.60 1.99 28.83
N TYR A 730 11.18 0.71 28.78
CA TYR A 730 12.00 -0.42 29.21
C TYR A 730 12.23 -1.45 28.11
N THR A 731 11.16 -2.16 27.64
CA THR A 731 11.30 -3.24 26.65
C THR A 731 10.19 -3.15 25.63
N LEU A 732 10.56 -3.09 24.33
CA LEU A 732 9.59 -3.08 23.27
C LEU A 732 9.10 -4.49 22.94
N ILE A 733 10.00 -5.44 22.85
CA ILE A 733 9.65 -6.83 22.54
C ILE A 733 10.40 -7.77 23.50
N HIS A 734 9.64 -8.65 24.14
CA HIS A 734 10.14 -9.77 24.92
C HIS A 734 9.67 -11.07 24.28
N VAL A 735 10.55 -12.04 24.10
CA VAL A 735 10.26 -13.37 23.55
C VAL A 735 10.74 -14.42 24.51
N ASP A 736 9.82 -15.26 25.02
CA ASP A 736 10.11 -16.29 26.01
C ASP A 736 9.85 -17.69 25.46
N ALA A 737 10.89 -18.50 25.38
CA ALA A 737 10.87 -19.95 25.18
C ALA A 737 10.05 -20.43 23.96
N CYS A 738 10.07 -19.69 22.84
CA CYS A 738 9.47 -20.07 21.57
C CYS A 738 10.39 -21.04 20.80
N LYS A 739 9.82 -21.76 19.85
CA LYS A 739 10.64 -22.50 18.88
C LYS A 739 11.22 -21.58 17.83
N ARG A 740 10.40 -20.64 17.31
CA ARG A 740 10.81 -19.79 16.22
C ARG A 740 9.92 -18.57 16.13
N GLY A 741 10.52 -17.43 15.73
CA GLY A 741 9.81 -16.21 15.46
C GLY A 741 10.57 -15.28 14.50
N TRP A 742 9.90 -14.20 14.07
CA TRP A 742 10.47 -13.17 13.21
C TRP A 742 10.11 -11.77 13.68
N ILE A 743 11.12 -10.93 13.79
CA ILE A 743 11.00 -9.51 14.09
C ILE A 743 11.69 -8.74 12.96
N GLU A 744 10.92 -7.96 12.20
CA GLU A 744 11.41 -7.27 11.01
C GLU A 744 11.04 -5.78 10.98
N SER A 745 11.97 -4.95 10.50
CA SER A 745 11.76 -3.53 10.22
C SER A 745 11.26 -2.74 11.44
N LEU A 746 12.03 -2.76 12.50
CA LEU A 746 11.84 -1.87 13.64
C LEU A 746 12.66 -0.61 13.38
N HIS A 747 12.00 0.44 12.87
CA HIS A 747 12.68 1.65 12.51
C HIS A 747 12.44 2.77 13.51
N ASP A 748 13.51 3.50 13.80
CA ASP A 748 13.48 4.75 14.54
C ASP A 748 12.68 4.63 15.85
N ILE A 749 13.05 3.65 16.65
CA ILE A 749 12.59 3.59 18.04
C ILE A 749 13.31 4.70 18.80
N ASN A 750 12.64 5.85 18.95
CA ASN A 750 13.28 7.13 19.24
C ASN A 750 12.64 7.83 20.45
N PRO A 751 13.44 8.25 21.45
CA PRO A 751 12.95 8.94 22.64
C PRO A 751 12.16 10.23 22.36
N THR A 752 12.44 10.88 21.24
CA THR A 752 11.71 12.11 20.86
C THR A 752 10.22 11.88 20.65
N TYR A 753 9.80 10.67 20.28
CA TYR A 753 8.39 10.35 20.10
C TYR A 753 7.59 10.37 21.38
N TRP A 754 8.17 9.94 22.48
CA TRP A 754 7.51 10.03 23.80
C TRP A 754 7.08 11.45 24.11
N MET A 755 8.01 12.37 24.01
CA MET A 755 7.80 13.75 24.39
C MET A 755 6.94 14.51 23.39
N GLN A 756 7.21 14.33 22.11
CA GLN A 756 6.42 14.96 21.06
C GLN A 756 5.01 14.39 21.00
N GLY A 757 4.81 13.10 21.25
CA GLY A 757 3.50 12.48 21.36
C GLY A 757 2.66 13.17 22.42
N ASN A 758 3.18 13.30 23.63
CA ASN A 758 2.48 13.91 24.75
C ASN A 758 2.03 15.36 24.42
N ALA A 759 2.91 16.19 23.90
CA ALA A 759 2.57 17.56 23.51
C ALA A 759 1.50 17.63 22.40
N ARG A 760 1.54 16.71 21.44
CA ARG A 760 0.58 16.62 20.32
C ARG A 760 -0.82 16.27 20.75
N TYR A 761 -0.93 15.32 21.66
CA TYR A 761 -2.23 14.89 22.15
C TYR A 761 -2.85 15.89 23.12
N GLY A 762 -2.24 17.09 23.27
CA GLY A 762 -2.75 18.13 24.15
C GLY A 762 -2.65 17.74 25.62
N MET A 763 -1.78 16.78 25.95
CA MET A 763 -1.47 16.47 27.31
C MET A 763 -0.73 17.67 27.87
N ASP A 764 -1.28 18.27 28.93
CA ASP A 764 -0.69 19.46 29.57
C ASP A 764 0.58 19.04 30.29
N VAL A 765 1.71 19.25 29.64
CA VAL A 765 3.05 19.06 30.19
C VAL A 765 3.76 20.41 30.23
N PRO A 766 3.33 21.31 31.09
CA PRO A 766 3.70 22.74 31.08
C PRO A 766 5.17 23.01 31.35
N TRP A 767 5.96 22.00 31.67
CA TRP A 767 7.37 22.10 32.05
C TRP A 767 8.33 21.45 31.06
N MET A 768 7.84 20.89 29.91
CA MET A 768 8.70 20.30 28.91
C MET A 768 9.39 21.33 28.03
N ASP A 769 10.67 21.58 28.27
CA ASP A 769 11.54 22.09 27.20
C ASP A 769 11.97 20.90 26.33
N VAL A 770 11.39 20.81 25.17
CA VAL A 770 11.59 19.69 24.23
C VAL A 770 13.06 19.39 23.94
N ASN A 771 13.95 20.35 24.07
CA ASN A 771 15.37 20.18 23.77
C ASN A 771 16.19 19.69 25.00
N GLU A 772 15.88 20.15 26.20
CA GLU A 772 16.61 19.74 27.42
C GLU A 772 16.09 18.40 27.96
N ASP A 773 14.80 18.16 27.89
CA ASP A 773 14.18 16.97 28.46
C ASP A 773 14.34 15.71 27.57
N VAL A 774 14.48 15.85 26.24
CA VAL A 774 14.86 14.75 25.34
C VAL A 774 16.18 14.14 25.76
N GLY A 775 17.19 14.95 26.09
CA GLY A 775 18.48 14.46 26.54
C GLY A 775 18.42 13.64 27.86
N ALA A 776 17.51 14.04 28.76
CA ALA A 776 17.31 13.32 30.01
C ALA A 776 16.58 11.98 29.81
N PHE A 777 15.56 11.94 28.92
CA PHE A 777 14.90 10.69 28.56
C PHE A 777 15.79 9.74 27.75
N MET A 778 16.62 10.27 26.85
CA MET A 778 17.68 9.49 26.21
C MET A 778 18.61 8.85 27.25
N GLY A 779 19.09 9.61 28.25
CA GLY A 779 19.93 9.10 29.31
C GLY A 779 19.22 8.03 30.15
N PHE A 780 17.91 8.15 30.34
CA PHE A 780 17.12 7.11 31.00
C PHE A 780 17.07 5.83 30.14
N GLN A 781 16.71 5.92 28.87
CA GLN A 781 16.66 4.77 27.98
C GLN A 781 18.04 4.11 27.79
N GLN A 782 19.09 4.90 27.63
CA GLN A 782 20.46 4.39 27.54
C GLN A 782 20.88 3.55 28.76
N LYS A 783 20.25 3.74 29.88
CA LYS A 783 20.54 3.02 31.12
C LYS A 783 19.58 1.85 31.37
N TYR A 784 18.32 1.97 31.02
CA TYR A 784 17.28 1.07 31.48
C TYR A 784 16.49 0.36 30.36
N CYS A 785 16.66 0.77 29.10
CA CYS A 785 15.88 0.21 27.98
C CYS A 785 16.67 -0.91 27.29
N ASP A 786 16.24 -2.14 27.49
CA ASP A 786 16.61 -3.30 26.68
C ASP A 786 15.52 -3.50 25.61
N LEU A 787 15.79 -3.12 24.34
CA LEU A 787 14.75 -2.96 23.33
C LEU A 787 14.08 -4.30 22.98
N ILE A 788 14.89 -5.31 22.68
CA ILE A 788 14.45 -6.67 22.36
C ILE A 788 15.15 -7.63 23.33
N VAL A 789 14.38 -8.42 24.06
CA VAL A 789 14.88 -9.43 24.99
C VAL A 789 14.39 -10.79 24.53
N ILE A 790 15.30 -11.74 24.28
CA ILE A 790 15.01 -13.07 23.76
C ILE A 790 15.62 -14.09 24.72
N GLU A 791 14.74 -14.88 25.35
CA GLU A 791 15.09 -15.89 26.34
C GLU A 791 14.59 -17.27 25.93
N GLY A 792 15.37 -18.32 26.13
CA GLY A 792 14.96 -19.73 25.93
C GLY A 792 14.45 -20.11 24.55
N THR A 793 14.58 -19.24 23.54
CA THR A 793 13.99 -19.44 22.20
C THR A 793 14.95 -20.22 21.30
N ASP A 794 14.46 -21.29 20.63
CA ASP A 794 15.31 -22.14 19.78
C ASP A 794 15.91 -21.33 18.60
N THR A 795 15.11 -20.49 17.92
CA THR A 795 15.62 -19.57 16.88
C THR A 795 14.70 -18.36 16.70
N GLU A 796 15.28 -17.16 16.85
CA GLU A 796 14.62 -15.90 16.52
C GLU A 796 15.34 -15.23 15.35
N TYR A 797 14.58 -14.82 14.33
CA TYR A 797 15.09 -14.12 13.14
C TYR A 797 14.85 -12.62 13.28
N LEU A 798 15.90 -11.82 13.15
CA LEU A 798 15.83 -10.37 13.18
C LEU A 798 16.24 -9.79 11.83
N LEU A 799 15.45 -8.90 11.27
CA LEU A 799 15.78 -8.19 10.05
C LEU A 799 15.54 -6.70 10.20
N ASP A 800 16.58 -5.88 10.01
CA ASP A 800 16.46 -4.44 9.94
C ASP A 800 15.93 -3.81 11.24
N ILE A 801 16.77 -3.86 12.25
CA ILE A 801 16.47 -3.31 13.56
C ILE A 801 17.33 -2.07 13.79
N LEU A 802 16.69 -0.92 13.98
CA LEU A 802 17.36 0.31 14.36
C LEU A 802 16.83 0.85 15.69
N GLN A 803 17.71 1.03 16.65
CA GLN A 803 17.46 1.72 17.91
C GLN A 803 18.21 3.05 17.96
N PHE A 804 17.50 4.11 18.32
CA PHE A 804 18.12 5.38 18.70
C PHE A 804 18.05 5.57 20.20
N ALA A 805 19.21 5.73 20.85
CA ALA A 805 19.35 6.04 22.28
C ALA A 805 18.79 4.99 23.27
N GLY A 806 18.95 3.71 23.01
CA GLY A 806 18.63 2.67 23.99
C GLY A 806 19.80 2.20 24.82
N GLY A 807 19.56 1.31 25.79
CA GLY A 807 20.55 0.60 26.55
C GLY A 807 21.17 -0.52 25.70
N ASN A 808 20.61 -1.72 25.78
CA ASN A 808 20.92 -2.81 24.85
C ASN A 808 19.86 -2.87 23.77
N MET A 809 20.26 -3.01 22.50
CA MET A 809 19.29 -3.19 21.42
C MET A 809 18.73 -4.61 21.43
N VAL A 810 19.58 -5.61 21.51
CA VAL A 810 19.20 -7.03 21.57
C VAL A 810 19.87 -7.69 22.78
N VAL A 811 19.09 -8.33 23.60
CA VAL A 811 19.55 -9.18 24.70
C VAL A 811 19.22 -10.64 24.39
N VAL A 812 20.18 -11.53 24.50
CA VAL A 812 20.03 -12.98 24.26
C VAL A 812 20.43 -13.72 25.54
N ASP A 813 19.51 -14.52 26.07
CA ASP A 813 19.73 -15.23 27.33
C ASP A 813 19.03 -16.61 27.32
N ASP A 814 19.24 -17.38 28.38
CA ASP A 814 18.66 -18.69 28.66
C ASP A 814 18.76 -19.68 27.46
N GLY A 815 19.95 -19.72 26.83
CA GLY A 815 20.24 -20.65 25.73
C GLY A 815 19.61 -20.29 24.39
N ALA A 816 19.03 -19.09 24.23
CA ALA A 816 18.38 -18.66 22.98
C ALA A 816 19.36 -18.55 21.79
N THR A 817 18.87 -18.77 20.58
CA THR A 817 19.61 -18.51 19.33
C THR A 817 18.95 -17.40 18.54
N VAL A 818 19.74 -16.40 18.16
CA VAL A 818 19.31 -15.27 17.34
C VAL A 818 20.09 -15.21 16.05
N ILE A 819 19.41 -15.06 14.90
CA ILE A 819 20.01 -14.83 13.61
C ILE A 819 19.54 -13.48 13.09
N GLY A 820 20.44 -12.50 13.04
CA GLY A 820 20.10 -11.12 12.76
C GLY A 820 20.80 -10.52 11.55
N TRP A 821 20.06 -9.77 10.74
CA TRP A 821 20.58 -9.00 9.61
C TRP A 821 20.27 -7.52 9.78
N ASN A 822 21.25 -6.66 9.43
CA ASN A 822 21.15 -5.21 9.51
C ASN A 822 20.70 -4.72 10.89
N LEU A 823 21.53 -4.98 11.89
CA LEU A 823 21.31 -4.56 13.26
C LEU A 823 22.06 -3.26 13.52
N SER A 824 21.36 -2.17 13.87
CA SER A 824 21.94 -0.84 13.96
C SER A 824 21.56 -0.13 15.27
N VAL A 825 22.51 0.52 15.90
CA VAL A 825 22.31 1.36 17.09
C VAL A 825 22.89 2.73 16.85
N ASP A 826 22.10 3.77 17.01
CA ASP A 826 22.58 5.14 17.09
C ASP A 826 22.48 5.67 18.52
N GLN A 827 23.58 6.23 19.02
CA GLN A 827 23.72 6.77 20.39
C GLN A 827 23.34 5.77 21.51
N GLY A 828 23.63 4.48 21.32
CA GLY A 828 23.40 3.46 22.33
C GLY A 828 24.18 3.70 23.63
N GLY A 829 23.57 3.36 24.77
CA GLY A 829 24.14 3.54 26.10
C GLY A 829 24.97 2.35 26.58
N GLN A 830 24.68 1.13 26.14
CA GLN A 830 25.34 -0.10 26.58
C GLN A 830 25.89 -0.93 25.42
N SER A 831 25.06 -1.70 24.73
CA SER A 831 25.54 -2.55 23.65
C SER A 831 24.53 -2.64 22.49
N CYS A 832 25.05 -2.88 21.29
CA CYS A 832 24.20 -3.29 20.18
C CYS A 832 23.56 -4.65 20.51
N VAL A 833 24.36 -5.60 20.89
CA VAL A 833 23.92 -6.95 21.29
C VAL A 833 24.59 -7.35 22.61
N ALA A 834 23.84 -7.86 23.58
CA ALA A 834 24.32 -8.46 24.80
C ALA A 834 23.88 -9.93 24.84
N VAL A 835 24.83 -10.86 24.84
CA VAL A 835 24.58 -12.31 24.90
C VAL A 835 25.09 -12.83 26.26
N TYR A 836 24.17 -13.15 27.16
CA TYR A 836 24.51 -13.65 28.49
C TYR A 836 24.63 -15.18 28.47
N ASP A 837 23.66 -15.89 27.91
CA ASP A 837 23.67 -17.33 27.67
C ASP A 837 22.89 -17.63 26.36
N GLY A 838 23.60 -18.09 25.33
CA GLY A 838 23.00 -18.36 24.02
C GLY A 838 23.95 -18.02 22.88
N LEU A 839 23.37 -17.85 21.67
CA LEU A 839 24.11 -17.62 20.44
C LEU A 839 23.48 -16.48 19.63
N LEU A 840 24.28 -15.51 19.22
CA LEU A 840 23.89 -14.59 18.15
C LEU A 840 24.78 -14.78 16.93
N ILE A 841 24.13 -14.93 15.75
CA ILE A 841 24.77 -14.87 14.45
C ILE A 841 24.30 -13.59 13.77
N GLY A 842 25.22 -12.63 13.57
CA GLY A 842 24.89 -11.31 13.03
C GLY A 842 25.54 -11.06 11.67
N MET A 843 24.78 -10.44 10.76
CA MET A 843 25.27 -9.93 9.48
C MET A 843 24.95 -8.46 9.35
N ASN A 844 25.93 -7.67 8.91
CA ASN A 844 25.79 -6.22 8.85
C ASN A 844 25.34 -5.62 10.20
N VAL A 845 26.14 -5.86 11.24
CA VAL A 845 25.93 -5.27 12.56
C VAL A 845 26.65 -3.93 12.63
N GLN A 846 25.87 -2.86 12.72
CA GLN A 846 26.38 -1.50 12.80
C GLN A 846 26.47 -1.02 14.24
N ARG A 847 27.50 -0.27 14.52
CA ARG A 847 27.70 0.36 15.81
C ARG A 847 28.03 1.84 15.62
N THR A 848 27.24 2.73 16.22
CA THR A 848 27.51 4.16 16.21
C THR A 848 28.37 4.59 17.38
N ILE A 849 28.89 5.78 17.21
CA ILE A 849 29.79 6.43 18.14
C ILE A 849 29.00 7.45 18.94
N GLY A 850 29.13 7.38 20.21
CA GLY A 850 28.56 8.37 21.12
C GLY A 850 28.70 8.04 22.59
N GLY A 851 29.46 7.05 22.89
CA GLY A 851 29.73 6.56 24.26
C GLY A 851 30.39 5.20 24.17
N ASP A 852 30.65 4.56 25.28
CA ASP A 852 31.22 3.21 25.33
C ASP A 852 30.19 2.13 24.92
N GLY A 853 28.94 2.56 24.61
CA GLY A 853 27.87 1.69 24.16
C GLY A 853 27.94 1.36 22.67
N GLY A 854 27.35 0.26 22.26
CA GLY A 854 27.27 -0.17 20.87
C GLY A 854 28.28 -1.25 20.44
N THR A 855 29.19 -1.66 21.31
CA THR A 855 29.99 -2.87 21.09
C THR A 855 29.15 -4.11 21.39
N PRO A 856 29.14 -5.13 20.51
CA PRO A 856 28.66 -6.43 20.89
C PRO A 856 29.36 -6.89 22.16
N VAL A 857 28.59 -7.33 23.13
CA VAL A 857 29.13 -7.76 24.43
C VAL A 857 28.71 -9.20 24.65
N CYS A 858 29.67 -10.09 24.86
CA CYS A 858 29.40 -11.45 25.32
C CYS A 858 29.61 -11.52 26.83
N LYS A 859 28.62 -12.01 27.54
CA LYS A 859 28.65 -12.20 28.98
C LYS A 859 28.25 -13.63 29.31
N GLY A 860 28.82 -14.20 30.39
CA GLY A 860 28.51 -15.56 30.77
C GLY A 860 29.06 -16.61 29.79
N SER A 861 28.23 -17.55 29.37
CA SER A 861 28.55 -18.62 28.39
C SER A 861 28.12 -18.28 26.94
N GLY A 862 27.56 -17.10 26.68
CA GLY A 862 27.06 -16.71 25.40
C GLY A 862 28.13 -16.52 24.31
N GLU A 863 27.76 -16.73 23.06
CA GLU A 863 28.60 -16.61 21.87
C GLU A 863 28.04 -15.59 20.88
N ILE A 864 28.90 -14.78 20.28
CA ILE A 864 28.56 -13.83 19.23
C ILE A 864 29.43 -14.10 18.00
N ILE A 865 28.79 -14.36 16.87
CA ILE A 865 29.43 -14.52 15.56
C ILE A 865 28.91 -13.38 14.67
N VAL A 866 29.83 -12.51 14.20
CA VAL A 866 29.46 -11.40 13.30
C VAL A 866 30.26 -11.52 12.02
N TYR A 867 29.57 -11.58 10.87
CA TYR A 867 30.19 -11.69 9.56
C TYR A 867 30.62 -10.34 8.98
N ASN A 868 29.82 -9.30 9.14
CA ASN A 868 30.18 -7.94 8.74
C ASN A 868 29.88 -6.99 9.90
N GLU A 869 30.90 -6.65 10.67
CA GLU A 869 30.78 -5.64 11.74
C GLU A 869 31.17 -4.27 11.20
N PHE A 870 30.30 -3.29 11.37
CA PHE A 870 30.56 -1.92 10.96
C PHE A 870 30.86 -1.03 12.15
N HIS A 871 31.98 -0.33 12.07
CA HIS A 871 32.32 0.72 13.02
C HIS A 871 32.07 2.09 12.39
N LEU A 872 31.13 2.80 12.94
CA LEU A 872 30.98 4.21 12.63
C LEU A 872 32.05 4.98 13.40
N LEU A 873 33.22 5.21 12.81
CA LEU A 873 34.26 6.01 13.42
C LEU A 873 33.95 7.50 13.31
N LYS A 874 34.11 8.24 14.42
CA LYS A 874 34.09 9.73 14.44
C LYS A 874 35.16 10.32 13.55
#